data_6586088f67a631e3cd1ec5330176b8df
#
_entry.id   6586088f67a631e3cd1ec5330176b8df
#
_cell.length_a   1.000
_cell.length_b   1.000
_cell.length_c   1.000
_cell.angle_alpha   90.00
_cell.angle_beta   90.00
_cell.angle_gamma   90.00
#
_symmetry.space_group_name_H-M   'P 1'
#
loop_
_entity.id
_entity.type
_entity.pdbx_description
1 polymer ?
#
loop_
_entity_poly.entity_id
_entity_poly.type
_entity_poly.pdbx_seq_one_letter_code
_entity_poly.pdbx_strand_id
1 'polypeptide(L)'
;MYVKTMKNRVSALFVALVMMLSLFSVGAVAWSTGEGIEVYWNGEKVGMVTYDAMDAHVQKFGDETYSNNKGEYVGKVYYFNKLLKEVGKQEAWESAPAETTVELKDPVYEKPGSLTKAELDETRSYYKDGAAVATVKPGFMHVKDKTYFMFVYGQKSADDSTSGNFVRFDGAGNATVKITTPETPDEPTTEDGIEVFWNDKSVGKVSYDEMVDGISQATKTYKYSTVNSTGTYSSFDVPIYPFTQLMEAVKKDKDWEAASDLTKVVFKDSGYTTELTKATLTEERYFFDDDGIQADTTKPGFKITESNKGDYLQFVFGQKTKDEQTNGKFFKFKEPAELHINVPDVEVIAPDGTRKGFSYNDLDTFWKEEGSKKYTYTGSNTFPTFSSEELWGPTVKTVLAKAGIDLDALGDNDVVRFDASDKRGLDVTVKELKRTRYAFPNGKSTNDYKGTTEAQLKDKYEVPYILSIKAGKTNIRSAFGQVDPQEQQISYFIKYINKITVTKDGAKEFTGMTPTIADGSKVKKGDKLNFDVKLPAGVYEAAIHYTVSTDGTEPKDPTHSDTMYNWRQNQTDDQDYLDPEKMAMYNIYEFTDAPKTIVKVVCYVSGYLEPTVKTLTYYGEEKQDDTKFTGLANEAAADGNWYYYTDGKIDTNHTGVDQNKYGWWRVENGKVNFKAQGIYQNQYGWWKTTDGEVTFKENSIYQNEFGWWKCKDSKVDFNAQSIYQNKYGWWKTTNGKVTFKENGLFKNQYGTWKVENSKVNFNFNGKYQGKTIKNGKVV
;
A
#
# COMPACT_ATOMS: atom_id res chain seq x y z
N MET A 1 -9.22 -17.86 58.60
CA MET A 1 -10.56 -17.85 57.99
C MET A 1 -10.78 -16.70 56.98
N TYR A 2 -9.90 -15.69 56.93
CA TYR A 2 -10.03 -14.52 56.02
C TYR A 2 -9.46 -14.73 54.60
N VAL A 3 -8.53 -15.66 54.41
CA VAL A 3 -7.86 -15.89 53.10
C VAL A 3 -8.73 -16.72 52.13
N LYS A 4 -9.70 -17.52 52.65
CA LYS A 4 -10.56 -18.35 51.78
C LYS A 4 -11.72 -17.55 51.16
N THR A 5 -12.10 -16.41 51.76
CA THR A 5 -13.19 -15.55 51.29
C THR A 5 -12.73 -14.59 50.19
N MET A 6 -11.44 -14.26 50.13
CA MET A 6 -10.89 -13.43 49.08
C MET A 6 -10.70 -14.17 47.74
N LYS A 7 -10.29 -15.46 47.78
CA LYS A 7 -10.16 -16.28 46.57
C LYS A 7 -11.49 -16.47 45.84
N ASN A 8 -12.58 -16.67 46.59
CA ASN A 8 -13.91 -16.87 45.98
C ASN A 8 -14.52 -15.56 45.43
N ARG A 9 -14.13 -14.40 45.95
CA ARG A 9 -14.59 -13.10 45.41
C ARG A 9 -13.79 -12.69 44.17
N VAL A 10 -12.52 -13.02 44.12
CA VAL A 10 -11.68 -12.78 42.91
C VAL A 10 -12.10 -13.72 41.79
N SER A 11 -12.41 -15.00 42.07
CA SER A 11 -12.91 -15.95 41.07
C SER A 11 -14.30 -15.56 40.53
N ALA A 12 -15.20 -15.05 41.41
CA ALA A 12 -16.52 -14.58 41.00
C ALA A 12 -16.43 -13.27 40.17
N LEU A 13 -15.48 -12.38 40.49
CA LEU A 13 -15.23 -11.16 39.69
C LEU A 13 -14.60 -11.49 38.35
N PHE A 14 -13.72 -12.51 38.31
CA PHE A 14 -13.09 -12.96 37.05
C PHE A 14 -14.10 -13.65 36.14
N VAL A 15 -14.99 -14.47 36.67
CA VAL A 15 -16.09 -15.12 35.95
C VAL A 15 -17.12 -14.06 35.47
N ALA A 16 -17.43 -13.05 36.27
CA ALA A 16 -18.29 -11.95 35.86
C ALA A 16 -17.63 -11.03 34.82
N LEU A 17 -16.31 -10.85 34.89
CA LEU A 17 -15.55 -10.09 33.88
C LEU A 17 -15.43 -10.90 32.59
N VAL A 18 -15.21 -12.20 32.66
CA VAL A 18 -15.20 -13.10 31.50
C VAL A 18 -16.60 -13.21 30.87
N MET A 19 -17.68 -13.21 31.70
CA MET A 19 -19.06 -13.15 31.17
C MET A 19 -19.44 -11.78 30.65
N MET A 20 -18.87 -10.67 31.14
CA MET A 20 -19.07 -9.35 30.55
C MET A 20 -18.21 -9.15 29.29
N LEU A 21 -17.03 -9.72 29.18
CA LEU A 21 -16.22 -9.75 27.97
C LEU A 21 -16.79 -10.70 26.88
N SER A 22 -17.61 -11.70 27.29
CA SER A 22 -18.36 -12.52 26.32
C SER A 22 -19.68 -11.86 25.85
N LEU A 23 -20.05 -10.70 26.40
CA LEU A 23 -21.19 -9.90 25.98
C LEU A 23 -20.80 -8.72 25.06
N PHE A 24 -19.50 -8.48 24.88
CA PHE A 24 -18.97 -7.71 23.76
C PHE A 24 -18.38 -8.68 22.73
N SER A 25 -19.16 -9.65 22.27
CA SER A 25 -19.02 -10.10 20.91
C SER A 25 -19.25 -8.84 20.06
N VAL A 26 -18.24 -8.38 19.34
CA VAL A 26 -18.45 -7.58 18.15
C VAL A 26 -19.53 -8.36 17.40
N GLY A 27 -20.75 -7.85 17.40
CA GLY A 27 -21.87 -8.53 16.80
C GLY A 27 -21.47 -8.82 15.37
N ALA A 28 -21.36 -10.09 15.00
CA ALA A 28 -21.30 -10.46 13.62
C ALA A 28 -22.45 -9.69 12.98
N VAL A 29 -22.13 -8.79 12.04
CA VAL A 29 -23.14 -7.99 11.37
C VAL A 29 -23.96 -9.01 10.59
N ALA A 30 -25.18 -9.30 11.05
CA ALA A 30 -26.09 -10.14 10.30
C ALA A 30 -26.32 -9.44 8.95
N TRP A 31 -26.32 -10.20 7.84
CA TRP A 31 -26.64 -9.65 6.54
C TRP A 31 -27.98 -8.89 6.58
N SER A 32 -28.10 -7.84 5.78
CA SER A 32 -29.37 -7.11 5.62
C SER A 32 -30.29 -7.86 4.65
N THR A 33 -31.59 -7.70 4.82
CA THR A 33 -32.59 -8.28 3.92
C THR A 33 -32.30 -7.88 2.47
N GLY A 34 -32.16 -8.88 1.58
CA GLY A 34 -31.88 -8.68 0.17
C GLY A 34 -30.39 -8.74 -0.20
N GLU A 35 -29.46 -8.78 0.76
CA GLU A 35 -28.04 -9.06 0.51
C GLU A 35 -27.82 -10.54 0.20
N GLY A 36 -26.76 -10.86 -0.56
CA GLY A 36 -26.50 -12.23 -0.98
C GLY A 36 -25.23 -12.38 -1.81
N ILE A 37 -25.20 -13.46 -2.57
CA ILE A 37 -24.05 -13.81 -3.42
C ILE A 37 -24.41 -13.46 -4.87
N GLU A 38 -23.70 -12.50 -5.44
CA GLU A 38 -23.73 -12.19 -6.87
C GLU A 38 -22.84 -13.16 -7.64
N VAL A 39 -23.38 -13.76 -8.69
CA VAL A 39 -22.64 -14.69 -9.54
C VAL A 39 -22.34 -14.04 -10.87
N TYR A 40 -21.06 -14.09 -11.25
CA TYR A 40 -20.55 -13.62 -12.54
C TYR A 40 -20.00 -14.81 -13.33
N TRP A 41 -20.31 -14.84 -14.61
CA TRP A 41 -19.79 -15.85 -15.56
C TRP A 41 -19.08 -15.12 -16.69
N ASN A 42 -17.77 -15.34 -16.84
CA ASN A 42 -16.91 -14.65 -17.82
C ASN A 42 -17.09 -13.11 -17.80
N GLY A 43 -17.15 -12.54 -16.58
CA GLY A 43 -17.26 -11.11 -16.36
C GLY A 43 -18.70 -10.57 -16.37
N GLU A 44 -19.68 -11.31 -16.88
CA GLU A 44 -21.10 -10.92 -16.91
C GLU A 44 -21.82 -11.36 -15.64
N LYS A 45 -22.61 -10.47 -15.02
CA LYS A 45 -23.47 -10.84 -13.89
C LYS A 45 -24.63 -11.69 -14.36
N VAL A 46 -24.67 -12.96 -13.95
CA VAL A 46 -25.70 -13.94 -14.37
C VAL A 46 -26.81 -14.13 -13.36
N GLY A 47 -26.63 -13.68 -12.14
CA GLY A 47 -27.67 -13.75 -11.12
C GLY A 47 -27.18 -13.39 -9.73
N MET A 48 -28.09 -13.48 -8.76
CA MET A 48 -27.81 -13.32 -7.33
C MET A 48 -28.72 -14.25 -6.53
N VAL A 49 -28.19 -14.86 -5.49
CA VAL A 49 -28.96 -15.62 -4.51
C VAL A 49 -28.79 -14.96 -3.15
N THR A 50 -29.90 -14.53 -2.53
CA THR A 50 -29.87 -13.82 -1.24
C THR A 50 -29.50 -14.75 -0.11
N TYR A 51 -28.85 -14.24 0.94
CA TYR A 51 -28.54 -14.99 2.14
C TYR A 51 -29.81 -15.52 2.82
N ASP A 52 -30.89 -14.76 2.80
CA ASP A 52 -32.20 -15.20 3.34
C ASP A 52 -32.73 -16.42 2.58
N ALA A 53 -32.61 -16.44 1.25
CA ALA A 53 -33.02 -17.58 0.43
C ALA A 53 -32.12 -18.79 0.67
N MET A 54 -30.81 -18.59 0.83
CA MET A 54 -29.87 -19.64 1.18
C MET A 54 -30.16 -20.22 2.56
N ASP A 55 -30.36 -19.37 3.57
CA ASP A 55 -30.70 -19.80 4.92
C ASP A 55 -32.03 -20.57 4.97
N ALA A 56 -33.09 -20.04 4.39
CA ALA A 56 -34.39 -20.71 4.30
C ALA A 56 -34.29 -22.08 3.60
N HIS A 57 -33.37 -22.22 2.65
CA HIS A 57 -33.12 -23.50 1.98
C HIS A 57 -32.43 -24.49 2.91
N VAL A 58 -31.31 -24.09 3.56
CA VAL A 58 -30.49 -25.01 4.37
C VAL A 58 -31.16 -25.43 5.66
N GLN A 59 -32.08 -24.60 6.22
CA GLN A 59 -32.85 -24.98 7.43
C GLN A 59 -33.63 -26.30 7.29
N LYS A 60 -33.84 -26.77 6.05
CA LYS A 60 -34.55 -28.04 5.76
C LYS A 60 -33.69 -29.29 5.89
N PHE A 61 -32.37 -29.12 6.08
CA PHE A 61 -31.39 -30.19 6.10
C PHE A 61 -30.69 -30.33 7.44
N GLY A 62 -29.98 -31.45 7.65
CA GLY A 62 -29.15 -31.69 8.84
C GLY A 62 -27.85 -30.91 8.78
N ASP A 63 -27.17 -30.84 9.93
CA ASP A 63 -25.83 -30.30 10.02
C ASP A 63 -24.81 -31.23 9.34
N GLU A 64 -23.82 -30.65 8.65
CA GLU A 64 -22.66 -31.34 8.10
C GLU A 64 -21.39 -30.86 8.76
N THR A 65 -20.35 -31.70 8.77
CA THR A 65 -19.05 -31.37 9.35
C THR A 65 -17.98 -31.33 8.28
N TYR A 66 -17.17 -30.28 8.32
CA TYR A 66 -15.98 -30.11 7.51
C TYR A 66 -14.78 -29.86 8.41
N SER A 67 -13.59 -30.22 7.95
CA SER A 67 -12.35 -29.97 8.67
C SER A 67 -11.32 -29.27 7.79
N ASN A 68 -10.43 -28.56 8.42
CA ASN A 68 -9.23 -28.02 7.85
C ASN A 68 -8.12 -27.99 8.90
N ASN A 69 -6.96 -27.45 8.58
CA ASN A 69 -5.81 -27.37 9.49
C ASN A 69 -6.03 -26.47 10.75
N LYS A 70 -7.18 -25.78 10.84
CA LYS A 70 -7.56 -24.94 12.00
C LYS A 70 -8.61 -25.58 12.91
N GLY A 71 -9.28 -26.63 12.45
CA GLY A 71 -10.29 -27.32 13.25
C GLY A 71 -11.49 -27.83 12.46
N GLU A 72 -12.54 -28.19 13.19
CA GLU A 72 -13.80 -28.67 12.64
C GLU A 72 -14.82 -27.53 12.55
N TYR A 73 -15.60 -27.53 11.48
CA TYR A 73 -16.70 -26.61 11.25
C TYR A 73 -17.98 -27.41 11.06
N VAL A 74 -19.01 -27.05 11.77
CA VAL A 74 -20.31 -27.72 11.74
C VAL A 74 -21.39 -26.73 11.35
N GLY A 75 -22.27 -27.11 10.44
CA GLY A 75 -23.38 -26.27 10.02
C GLY A 75 -24.16 -26.86 8.87
N LYS A 76 -25.09 -26.08 8.35
CA LYS A 76 -25.97 -26.46 7.25
C LYS A 76 -25.43 -25.93 5.93
N VAL A 77 -25.37 -26.75 4.87
CA VAL A 77 -24.65 -26.40 3.65
C VAL A 77 -25.61 -26.12 2.49
N TYR A 78 -25.41 -24.95 1.88
CA TYR A 78 -25.99 -24.59 0.58
C TYR A 78 -24.98 -24.96 -0.51
N TYR A 79 -25.16 -26.07 -1.19
CA TYR A 79 -24.16 -26.59 -2.13
C TYR A 79 -23.89 -25.67 -3.30
N PHE A 80 -22.66 -25.64 -3.76
CA PHE A 80 -22.21 -24.82 -4.87
C PHE A 80 -23.00 -25.10 -6.16
N ASN A 81 -23.27 -26.39 -6.45
CA ASN A 81 -24.09 -26.76 -7.60
C ASN A 81 -25.54 -26.24 -7.51
N LYS A 82 -26.07 -26.07 -6.30
CA LYS A 82 -27.39 -25.46 -6.12
C LYS A 82 -27.36 -23.96 -6.44
N LEU A 83 -26.29 -23.25 -6.07
CA LEU A 83 -26.08 -21.85 -6.47
C LEU A 83 -26.09 -21.73 -8.00
N LEU A 84 -25.31 -22.58 -8.69
CA LEU A 84 -25.21 -22.58 -10.16
C LEU A 84 -26.57 -22.86 -10.82
N LYS A 85 -27.34 -23.77 -10.24
CA LYS A 85 -28.70 -24.10 -10.73
C LYS A 85 -29.65 -22.91 -10.62
N GLU A 86 -29.62 -22.19 -9.49
CA GLU A 86 -30.49 -21.01 -9.28
C GLU A 86 -30.17 -19.88 -10.26
N VAL A 87 -28.93 -19.72 -10.67
CA VAL A 87 -28.52 -18.71 -11.64
C VAL A 87 -28.49 -19.22 -13.10
N GLY A 88 -29.03 -20.45 -13.36
CA GLY A 88 -29.13 -21.02 -14.69
C GLY A 88 -27.80 -21.39 -15.35
N LYS A 89 -26.75 -21.69 -14.56
CA LYS A 89 -25.38 -21.97 -15.04
C LYS A 89 -24.89 -23.39 -14.73
N GLN A 90 -25.77 -24.29 -14.28
CA GLN A 90 -25.38 -25.66 -13.94
C GLN A 90 -24.85 -26.44 -15.16
N GLU A 91 -25.56 -26.43 -16.28
CA GLU A 91 -25.13 -27.14 -17.50
C GLU A 91 -23.82 -26.56 -18.05
N ALA A 92 -23.69 -25.24 -18.05
CA ALA A 92 -22.46 -24.57 -18.45
C ALA A 92 -21.27 -24.93 -17.54
N TRP A 93 -21.51 -25.13 -16.24
CA TRP A 93 -20.50 -25.61 -15.30
C TRP A 93 -20.09 -27.07 -15.56
N GLU A 94 -21.07 -27.95 -15.79
CA GLU A 94 -20.81 -29.37 -16.06
C GLU A 94 -19.94 -29.55 -17.30
N SER A 95 -20.15 -28.74 -18.34
CA SER A 95 -19.37 -28.75 -19.58
C SER A 95 -18.10 -27.90 -19.55
N ALA A 96 -17.89 -27.11 -18.53
CA ALA A 96 -16.73 -26.21 -18.42
C ALA A 96 -15.41 -27.00 -18.25
N PRO A 97 -14.29 -26.51 -18.83
CA PRO A 97 -12.96 -27.11 -18.64
C PRO A 97 -12.52 -27.17 -17.16
N ALA A 98 -11.65 -28.12 -16.84
CA ALA A 98 -11.15 -28.37 -15.49
C ALA A 98 -10.39 -27.16 -14.92
N GLU A 99 -9.78 -26.37 -15.78
CA GLU A 99 -9.03 -25.14 -15.46
C GLU A 99 -9.91 -23.91 -15.21
N THR A 100 -11.25 -24.05 -15.37
CA THR A 100 -12.21 -22.99 -15.05
C THR A 100 -11.99 -22.50 -13.62
N THR A 101 -11.77 -21.21 -13.44
CA THR A 101 -11.49 -20.63 -12.13
C THR A 101 -12.76 -20.09 -11.47
N VAL A 102 -12.82 -20.22 -10.15
CA VAL A 102 -13.87 -19.67 -9.29
C VAL A 102 -13.22 -18.77 -8.26
N GLU A 103 -13.44 -17.48 -8.38
CA GLU A 103 -13.04 -16.48 -7.38
C GLU A 103 -14.21 -16.19 -6.44
N LEU A 104 -13.95 -16.30 -5.15
CA LEU A 104 -14.89 -16.07 -4.05
C LEU A 104 -14.44 -14.84 -3.27
N LYS A 105 -15.27 -13.81 -3.19
CA LYS A 105 -14.91 -12.55 -2.49
C LYS A 105 -16.04 -12.04 -1.62
N ASP A 106 -15.71 -11.78 -0.36
CA ASP A 106 -16.56 -11.05 0.58
C ASP A 106 -16.42 -9.54 0.37
N PRO A 107 -17.47 -8.73 0.55
CA PRO A 107 -17.40 -7.28 0.35
C PRO A 107 -16.50 -6.55 1.36
N VAL A 108 -16.26 -7.12 2.53
CA VAL A 108 -15.47 -6.52 3.61
C VAL A 108 -14.06 -7.09 3.67
N TYR A 109 -13.91 -8.41 3.47
CA TYR A 109 -12.61 -9.07 3.51
C TYR A 109 -11.96 -9.07 2.13
N GLU A 110 -10.87 -8.30 1.98
CA GLU A 110 -10.19 -8.06 0.70
C GLU A 110 -9.47 -9.29 0.09
N LYS A 111 -9.33 -10.40 0.83
CA LYS A 111 -8.67 -11.61 0.32
C LYS A 111 -9.69 -12.51 -0.41
N PRO A 112 -9.69 -12.52 -1.74
CA PRO A 112 -10.49 -13.49 -2.48
C PRO A 112 -9.91 -14.90 -2.29
N GLY A 113 -10.78 -15.90 -2.15
CA GLY A 113 -10.44 -17.30 -2.37
C GLY A 113 -10.51 -17.60 -3.85
N SER A 114 -9.55 -18.32 -4.41
CA SER A 114 -9.60 -18.78 -5.80
C SER A 114 -9.39 -20.28 -5.85
N LEU A 115 -10.26 -20.97 -6.58
CA LEU A 115 -10.27 -22.42 -6.80
C LEU A 115 -10.49 -22.70 -8.27
N THR A 116 -10.00 -23.84 -8.74
CA THR A 116 -10.33 -24.35 -10.08
C THR A 116 -11.53 -25.31 -10.03
N LYS A 117 -12.19 -25.50 -11.17
CA LYS A 117 -13.22 -26.52 -11.31
C LYS A 117 -12.68 -27.90 -10.95
N ALA A 118 -11.47 -28.25 -11.39
CA ALA A 118 -10.80 -29.48 -11.01
C ALA A 118 -10.76 -29.70 -9.49
N GLU A 119 -10.40 -28.65 -8.74
CA GLU A 119 -10.34 -28.70 -7.27
C GLU A 119 -11.72 -28.83 -6.61
N LEU A 120 -12.77 -28.26 -7.22
CA LEU A 120 -14.14 -28.32 -6.73
C LEU A 120 -14.85 -29.64 -7.09
N ASP A 121 -14.45 -30.29 -8.19
CA ASP A 121 -14.99 -31.58 -8.65
C ASP A 121 -14.28 -32.78 -8.01
N GLU A 122 -13.13 -32.55 -7.35
CA GLU A 122 -12.42 -33.60 -6.64
C GLU A 122 -13.25 -34.20 -5.51
N THR A 123 -13.09 -35.51 -5.30
CA THR A 123 -13.62 -36.17 -4.11
C THR A 123 -12.88 -35.73 -2.88
N ARG A 124 -13.57 -35.06 -1.97
CA ARG A 124 -13.02 -34.54 -0.73
C ARG A 124 -13.79 -35.07 0.47
N SER A 125 -13.13 -35.10 1.62
CA SER A 125 -13.68 -35.70 2.82
C SER A 125 -13.51 -34.79 4.04
N TYR A 126 -14.35 -35.04 5.05
CA TYR A 126 -14.12 -34.65 6.42
C TYR A 126 -13.19 -35.66 7.07
N TYR A 127 -12.10 -35.18 7.67
CA TYR A 127 -11.12 -36.01 8.39
C TYR A 127 -11.21 -35.76 9.89
N LYS A 128 -11.13 -36.85 10.68
CA LYS A 128 -11.05 -36.82 12.13
C LYS A 128 -10.03 -37.86 12.61
N ASP A 129 -9.13 -37.42 13.48
CA ASP A 129 -8.08 -38.28 14.03
C ASP A 129 -7.24 -39.00 12.94
N GLY A 130 -7.01 -38.33 11.81
CA GLY A 130 -6.25 -38.86 10.67
C GLY A 130 -7.04 -39.76 9.72
N ALA A 131 -8.32 -40.08 9.98
CA ALA A 131 -9.15 -40.92 9.13
C ALA A 131 -10.25 -40.13 8.42
N ALA A 132 -10.54 -40.49 7.16
CA ALA A 132 -11.70 -39.95 6.42
C ALA A 132 -12.99 -40.50 7.06
N VAL A 133 -13.88 -39.61 7.49
CA VAL A 133 -15.14 -39.95 8.16
C VAL A 133 -16.31 -39.90 7.20
N ALA A 134 -16.37 -38.89 6.36
CA ALA A 134 -17.44 -38.67 5.40
C ALA A 134 -16.95 -37.95 4.14
N THR A 135 -17.50 -38.29 3.00
CA THR A 135 -17.32 -37.52 1.76
C THR A 135 -18.18 -36.26 1.85
N VAL A 136 -17.60 -35.10 1.50
CA VAL A 136 -18.27 -33.81 1.55
C VAL A 136 -18.24 -33.12 0.18
N LYS A 137 -19.18 -32.22 -0.07
CA LYS A 137 -19.30 -31.46 -1.32
C LYS A 137 -19.05 -29.97 -1.07
N PRO A 138 -18.47 -29.24 -2.05
CA PRO A 138 -18.27 -27.80 -1.89
C PRO A 138 -19.59 -27.04 -1.78
N GLY A 139 -19.61 -26.02 -0.92
CA GLY A 139 -20.80 -25.21 -0.72
C GLY A 139 -20.62 -24.10 0.32
N PHE A 140 -21.68 -23.38 0.57
CA PHE A 140 -21.75 -22.30 1.53
C PHE A 140 -22.40 -22.83 2.82
N MET A 141 -21.62 -23.00 3.86
CA MET A 141 -22.07 -23.49 5.16
C MET A 141 -22.59 -22.32 5.99
N HIS A 142 -23.86 -22.38 6.42
CA HIS A 142 -24.32 -21.57 7.54
C HIS A 142 -23.74 -22.22 8.81
N VAL A 143 -22.69 -21.62 9.34
CA VAL A 143 -21.96 -22.19 10.49
C VAL A 143 -22.84 -22.18 11.73
N LYS A 144 -22.88 -23.32 12.42
CA LYS A 144 -23.71 -23.52 13.60
C LYS A 144 -23.41 -22.46 14.66
N ASP A 145 -24.48 -21.89 15.21
CA ASP A 145 -24.44 -20.84 16.25
C ASP A 145 -23.75 -19.53 15.79
N LYS A 146 -23.64 -19.32 14.47
CA LYS A 146 -23.09 -18.10 13.86
C LYS A 146 -24.12 -17.47 12.91
N THR A 147 -23.89 -16.21 12.59
CA THR A 147 -24.74 -15.39 11.72
C THR A 147 -24.10 -15.14 10.35
N TYR A 148 -23.26 -16.03 9.88
CA TYR A 148 -22.56 -15.90 8.59
C TYR A 148 -22.49 -17.23 7.82
N PHE A 149 -22.32 -17.11 6.52
CA PHE A 149 -21.95 -18.21 5.68
C PHE A 149 -20.43 -18.30 5.50
N MET A 150 -19.93 -19.52 5.28
CA MET A 150 -18.53 -19.78 4.96
C MET A 150 -18.47 -20.77 3.81
N PHE A 151 -17.68 -20.46 2.77
CA PHE A 151 -17.45 -21.43 1.70
C PHE A 151 -16.54 -22.55 2.21
N VAL A 152 -16.99 -23.78 2.03
CA VAL A 152 -16.31 -25.00 2.50
C VAL A 152 -16.22 -26.02 1.35
N TYR A 153 -15.13 -26.81 1.28
CA TYR A 153 -14.95 -27.79 0.20
C TYR A 153 -14.22 -29.09 0.61
N GLY A 154 -13.91 -29.30 1.90
CA GLY A 154 -13.30 -30.52 2.43
C GLY A 154 -11.80 -30.69 2.13
N GLN A 155 -11.23 -31.80 2.58
CA GLN A 155 -9.80 -32.14 2.48
C GLN A 155 -9.57 -33.33 1.53
N LYS A 156 -8.41 -33.38 0.86
CA LYS A 156 -7.96 -34.55 0.03
C LYS A 156 -7.36 -35.63 0.93
N SER A 157 -6.66 -35.25 2.01
CA SER A 157 -6.01 -36.12 2.98
C SER A 157 -6.07 -35.47 4.36
N ALA A 158 -5.75 -36.21 5.40
CA ALA A 158 -5.68 -35.69 6.78
C ALA A 158 -4.70 -34.50 6.92
N ASP A 159 -3.62 -34.52 6.14
CA ASP A 159 -2.57 -33.48 6.17
C ASP A 159 -2.80 -32.37 5.13
N ASP A 160 -3.93 -32.38 4.43
CA ASP A 160 -4.22 -31.37 3.42
C ASP A 160 -4.47 -30.00 4.05
N SER A 161 -3.49 -29.12 3.89
CA SER A 161 -3.55 -27.74 4.40
C SER A 161 -4.28 -26.79 3.44
N THR A 162 -4.54 -27.18 2.19
CA THR A 162 -5.16 -26.34 1.17
C THR A 162 -6.61 -25.98 1.50
N SER A 163 -7.30 -26.88 2.20
CA SER A 163 -8.64 -26.64 2.74
C SER A 163 -8.68 -25.59 3.87
N GLY A 164 -7.53 -25.14 4.34
CA GLY A 164 -7.41 -24.07 5.36
C GLY A 164 -7.88 -22.69 4.90
N ASN A 165 -8.15 -22.51 3.60
CA ASN A 165 -8.57 -21.26 3.02
C ASN A 165 -10.09 -21.15 2.83
N PHE A 166 -10.85 -21.63 3.79
CA PHE A 166 -12.30 -21.41 3.79
C PHE A 166 -12.59 -19.89 3.77
N VAL A 167 -13.43 -19.47 2.82
CA VAL A 167 -13.79 -18.06 2.66
C VAL A 167 -15.03 -17.77 3.47
N ARG A 168 -14.94 -16.80 4.37
CA ARG A 168 -16.03 -16.35 5.23
C ARG A 168 -16.81 -15.23 4.54
N PHE A 169 -18.13 -15.27 4.64
CA PHE A 169 -19.08 -14.31 4.09
C PHE A 169 -19.93 -13.77 5.24
N ASP A 170 -19.47 -12.70 5.86
CA ASP A 170 -20.11 -12.07 7.01
C ASP A 170 -20.06 -10.53 6.97
N GLY A 171 -19.59 -9.98 5.88
CA GLY A 171 -19.58 -8.53 5.65
C GLY A 171 -20.96 -8.00 5.27
N ALA A 172 -21.24 -6.75 5.62
CA ALA A 172 -22.40 -6.04 5.09
C ALA A 172 -22.23 -5.83 3.57
N GLY A 173 -23.25 -6.22 2.79
CA GLY A 173 -23.25 -6.09 1.34
C GLY A 173 -23.20 -7.42 0.59
N ASN A 174 -23.20 -7.32 -0.75
CA ASN A 174 -23.21 -8.50 -1.61
C ASN A 174 -21.80 -9.07 -1.78
N ALA A 175 -21.65 -10.36 -1.50
CA ALA A 175 -20.46 -11.11 -1.88
C ALA A 175 -20.47 -11.46 -3.37
N THR A 176 -19.32 -11.79 -3.94
CA THR A 176 -19.21 -12.18 -5.36
C THR A 176 -18.61 -13.56 -5.53
N VAL A 177 -19.17 -14.30 -6.46
CA VAL A 177 -18.62 -15.53 -7.03
C VAL A 177 -18.39 -15.26 -8.52
N LYS A 178 -17.12 -15.19 -8.93
CA LYS A 178 -16.75 -14.99 -10.33
C LYS A 178 -16.24 -16.29 -10.93
N ILE A 179 -16.89 -16.78 -11.95
CA ILE A 179 -16.53 -17.98 -12.67
C ILE A 179 -15.98 -17.56 -14.03
N THR A 180 -14.73 -17.94 -14.30
CA THR A 180 -14.06 -17.64 -15.55
C THR A 180 -13.65 -18.95 -16.19
N THR A 181 -14.30 -19.31 -17.27
CA THR A 181 -13.84 -20.43 -18.11
C THR A 181 -12.56 -20.01 -18.81
N PRO A 182 -11.56 -20.91 -18.94
CA PRO A 182 -10.50 -20.67 -19.90
C PRO A 182 -11.18 -20.44 -21.26
N GLU A 183 -10.76 -19.41 -21.96
CA GLU A 183 -11.18 -19.28 -23.35
C GLU A 183 -10.73 -20.57 -24.04
N THR A 184 -11.69 -21.40 -24.51
CA THR A 184 -11.39 -22.48 -25.42
C THR A 184 -10.78 -21.80 -26.64
N PRO A 185 -9.55 -22.14 -27.05
CA PRO A 185 -9.14 -21.78 -28.38
C PRO A 185 -10.22 -22.38 -29.30
N ASP A 186 -10.87 -21.56 -30.09
CA ASP A 186 -11.69 -22.06 -31.18
C ASP A 186 -10.90 -23.18 -31.86
N GLU A 187 -11.51 -24.32 -32.18
CA GLU A 187 -10.82 -25.39 -32.90
C GLU A 187 -10.02 -24.73 -34.04
N PRO A 188 -8.73 -25.09 -34.22
CA PRO A 188 -7.90 -24.40 -35.19
C PRO A 188 -8.61 -24.48 -36.52
N THR A 189 -9.22 -23.37 -36.93
CA THR A 189 -9.74 -23.25 -38.27
C THR A 189 -8.54 -23.44 -39.19
N THR A 190 -8.65 -24.35 -40.14
CA THR A 190 -7.60 -24.60 -41.15
C THR A 190 -7.38 -23.38 -42.08
N GLU A 191 -8.05 -22.27 -41.82
CA GLU A 191 -7.91 -21.02 -42.54
C GLU A 191 -6.63 -20.29 -42.13
N ASP A 192 -5.88 -19.81 -43.11
CA ASP A 192 -4.72 -19.00 -42.92
C ASP A 192 -5.09 -17.66 -42.26
N GLY A 193 -4.29 -17.21 -41.29
CA GLY A 193 -4.59 -16.01 -40.54
C GLY A 193 -3.50 -15.65 -39.53
N ILE A 194 -3.76 -14.61 -38.76
CA ILE A 194 -2.88 -14.13 -37.69
C ILE A 194 -3.37 -14.70 -36.36
N GLU A 195 -2.57 -15.54 -35.73
CA GLU A 195 -2.82 -16.00 -34.38
C GLU A 195 -2.27 -14.96 -33.37
N VAL A 196 -3.12 -14.53 -32.46
CA VAL A 196 -2.76 -13.48 -31.49
C VAL A 196 -2.49 -14.12 -30.12
N PHE A 197 -1.32 -13.81 -29.58
CA PHE A 197 -0.91 -14.26 -28.26
C PHE A 197 -0.86 -13.05 -27.32
N TRP A 198 -1.43 -13.21 -26.14
CA TRP A 198 -1.38 -12.22 -25.06
C TRP A 198 -0.59 -12.82 -23.89
N ASN A 199 0.61 -12.28 -23.60
CA ASN A 199 1.53 -12.85 -22.62
C ASN A 199 1.72 -14.37 -22.82
N ASP A 200 2.10 -14.76 -24.02
CA ASP A 200 2.38 -16.14 -24.48
C ASP A 200 1.16 -17.07 -24.50
N LYS A 201 -0.04 -16.58 -24.22
CA LYS A 201 -1.27 -17.35 -24.32
C LYS A 201 -2.02 -16.97 -25.60
N SER A 202 -2.36 -17.93 -26.44
CA SER A 202 -3.25 -17.69 -27.58
C SER A 202 -4.60 -17.14 -27.09
N VAL A 203 -5.06 -16.06 -27.69
CA VAL A 203 -6.32 -15.38 -27.36
C VAL A 203 -7.29 -15.34 -28.54
N GLY A 204 -6.88 -15.87 -29.67
CA GLY A 204 -7.72 -16.04 -30.87
C GLY A 204 -6.91 -15.90 -32.15
N LYS A 205 -7.55 -16.22 -33.25
CA LYS A 205 -7.02 -16.11 -34.60
C LYS A 205 -7.97 -15.24 -35.44
N VAL A 206 -7.43 -14.33 -36.20
CA VAL A 206 -8.17 -13.53 -37.18
C VAL A 206 -7.78 -14.03 -38.58
N SER A 207 -8.74 -14.50 -39.37
CA SER A 207 -8.45 -15.05 -40.69
C SER A 207 -8.02 -13.95 -41.67
N TYR A 208 -7.21 -14.31 -42.65
CA TYR A 208 -6.85 -13.37 -43.72
C TYR A 208 -8.06 -12.92 -44.51
N ASP A 209 -9.05 -13.79 -44.72
CA ASP A 209 -10.28 -13.46 -45.46
C ASP A 209 -11.07 -12.37 -44.69
N GLU A 210 -11.23 -12.52 -43.35
CA GLU A 210 -11.86 -11.47 -42.52
C GLU A 210 -11.15 -10.13 -42.64
N MET A 211 -9.81 -10.14 -42.63
CA MET A 211 -9.01 -8.91 -42.74
C MET A 211 -9.11 -8.30 -44.15
N VAL A 212 -9.08 -9.11 -45.19
CA VAL A 212 -9.24 -8.69 -46.60
C VAL A 212 -10.63 -8.10 -46.83
N ASP A 213 -11.65 -8.73 -46.30
CA ASP A 213 -13.04 -8.25 -46.36
C ASP A 213 -13.18 -6.92 -45.66
N GLY A 214 -12.60 -6.81 -44.45
CA GLY A 214 -12.59 -5.56 -43.67
C GLY A 214 -11.87 -4.42 -44.41
N ILE A 215 -10.74 -4.68 -45.08
CA ILE A 215 -10.03 -3.73 -45.94
C ILE A 215 -10.90 -3.33 -47.15
N SER A 216 -11.53 -4.30 -47.79
CA SER A 216 -12.35 -4.06 -48.99
C SER A 216 -13.62 -3.23 -48.69
N GLN A 217 -14.15 -3.36 -47.47
CA GLN A 217 -15.31 -2.60 -47.00
C GLN A 217 -14.94 -1.24 -46.36
N ALA A 218 -13.66 -0.95 -46.21
CA ALA A 218 -13.21 0.29 -45.58
C ALA A 218 -13.61 1.51 -46.44
N THR A 219 -14.33 2.45 -45.82
CA THR A 219 -14.79 3.67 -46.45
C THR A 219 -13.74 4.79 -46.46
N LYS A 220 -12.63 4.57 -45.75
CA LYS A 220 -11.54 5.55 -45.59
C LYS A 220 -10.20 4.96 -45.99
N THR A 221 -9.45 5.70 -46.78
CA THR A 221 -8.04 5.44 -47.06
C THR A 221 -7.14 6.27 -46.13
N TYR A 222 -5.93 5.81 -45.96
CA TYR A 222 -4.89 6.52 -45.20
C TYR A 222 -3.64 6.62 -46.04
N LYS A 223 -3.02 7.81 -45.99
CA LYS A 223 -1.74 8.05 -46.64
C LYS A 223 -0.60 7.68 -45.73
N TYR A 224 0.39 6.99 -46.27
CA TYR A 224 1.61 6.63 -45.56
C TYR A 224 2.81 7.07 -46.35
N SER A 225 3.83 7.51 -45.64
CA SER A 225 5.17 7.72 -46.20
C SER A 225 6.17 6.88 -45.40
N THR A 226 7.27 6.58 -46.00
CA THR A 226 8.37 5.84 -45.37
C THR A 226 9.68 6.15 -46.03
N VAL A 227 10.76 6.06 -45.27
CA VAL A 227 12.14 6.19 -45.77
C VAL A 227 12.85 4.86 -45.48
N ASN A 228 13.54 4.32 -46.46
CA ASN A 228 14.32 3.09 -46.27
C ASN A 228 15.75 3.41 -45.74
N SER A 229 16.52 2.35 -45.46
CA SER A 229 17.89 2.49 -44.95
C SER A 229 18.87 3.21 -45.88
N THR A 230 18.54 3.38 -47.14
CA THR A 230 19.33 4.15 -48.14
C THR A 230 18.84 5.59 -48.32
N GLY A 231 17.83 6.00 -47.50
CA GLY A 231 17.26 7.35 -47.61
C GLY A 231 16.21 7.52 -48.70
N THR A 232 15.79 6.43 -49.39
CA THR A 232 14.78 6.50 -50.43
C THR A 232 13.40 6.66 -49.84
N TYR A 233 12.72 7.72 -50.23
CA TYR A 233 11.32 7.99 -49.87
C TYR A 233 10.37 7.14 -50.71
N SER A 234 9.26 6.72 -50.11
CA SER A 234 8.13 6.08 -50.77
C SER A 234 6.83 6.47 -50.09
N SER A 235 5.76 6.62 -50.81
CA SER A 235 4.44 6.93 -50.31
C SER A 235 3.36 6.09 -50.99
N PHE A 236 2.25 5.87 -50.31
CA PHE A 236 1.08 5.15 -50.81
C PHE A 236 -0.18 5.60 -50.07
N ASP A 237 -1.33 5.47 -50.73
CA ASP A 237 -2.66 5.76 -50.22
C ASP A 237 -3.50 4.47 -50.26
N VAL A 238 -3.91 3.95 -49.13
CA VAL A 238 -4.53 2.61 -49.05
C VAL A 238 -5.61 2.52 -47.96
N PRO A 239 -6.65 1.71 -48.16
CA PRO A 239 -7.49 1.27 -47.08
C PRO A 239 -6.71 0.29 -46.17
N ILE A 240 -7.08 0.23 -44.91
CA ILE A 240 -6.46 -0.65 -43.90
C ILE A 240 -7.50 -1.38 -43.08
N TYR A 241 -7.10 -2.54 -42.51
CA TYR A 241 -7.72 -3.14 -41.33
C TYR A 241 -6.99 -2.58 -40.10
N PRO A 242 -7.62 -1.73 -39.29
CA PRO A 242 -6.95 -1.07 -38.16
C PRO A 242 -6.45 -2.09 -37.12
N PHE A 243 -5.29 -1.82 -36.51
CA PHE A 243 -4.77 -2.66 -35.41
C PHE A 243 -5.75 -2.76 -34.23
N THR A 244 -6.49 -1.70 -33.94
CA THR A 244 -7.52 -1.70 -32.90
C THR A 244 -8.66 -2.65 -33.22
N GLN A 245 -9.05 -2.79 -34.50
CA GLN A 245 -10.06 -3.75 -34.95
C GLN A 245 -9.59 -5.20 -34.78
N LEU A 246 -8.29 -5.47 -34.98
CA LEU A 246 -7.72 -6.80 -34.66
C LEU A 246 -7.83 -7.10 -33.16
N MET A 247 -7.57 -6.10 -32.28
CA MET A 247 -7.73 -6.28 -30.84
C MET A 247 -9.19 -6.50 -30.42
N GLU A 248 -10.14 -5.84 -31.09
CA GLU A 248 -11.58 -6.06 -30.90
C GLU A 248 -11.99 -7.48 -31.33
N ALA A 249 -11.51 -7.95 -32.48
CA ALA A 249 -11.81 -9.28 -33.01
C ALA A 249 -11.40 -10.39 -32.03
N VAL A 250 -10.25 -10.24 -31.36
CA VAL A 250 -9.78 -11.18 -30.32
C VAL A 250 -10.22 -10.80 -28.91
N LYS A 251 -11.17 -9.85 -28.75
CA LYS A 251 -11.72 -9.39 -27.45
C LYS A 251 -10.68 -8.90 -26.45
N LYS A 252 -9.64 -8.24 -26.96
CA LYS A 252 -8.52 -7.66 -26.18
C LYS A 252 -8.41 -6.13 -26.29
N ASP A 253 -9.42 -5.47 -26.83
CA ASP A 253 -9.50 -4.02 -26.97
C ASP A 253 -9.31 -3.28 -25.62
N LYS A 254 -10.06 -3.67 -24.59
CA LYS A 254 -9.96 -3.07 -23.25
C LYS A 254 -8.64 -3.38 -22.56
N ASP A 255 -8.15 -4.62 -22.69
CA ASP A 255 -6.84 -5.01 -22.16
C ASP A 255 -5.72 -4.22 -22.86
N TRP A 256 -5.84 -4.00 -24.17
CA TRP A 256 -4.93 -3.19 -24.96
C TRP A 256 -4.96 -1.72 -24.52
N GLU A 257 -6.13 -1.14 -24.32
CA GLU A 257 -6.26 0.23 -23.82
C GLU A 257 -5.57 0.41 -22.45
N ALA A 258 -5.77 -0.53 -21.55
CA ALA A 258 -5.22 -0.51 -20.19
C ALA A 258 -3.73 -0.88 -20.10
N ALA A 259 -3.18 -1.55 -21.12
CA ALA A 259 -1.80 -2.05 -21.11
C ALA A 259 -0.79 -0.88 -21.04
N SER A 260 0.39 -1.14 -20.46
CA SER A 260 1.52 -0.19 -20.44
C SER A 260 1.95 0.19 -21.85
N ASP A 261 2.40 1.45 -22.05
CA ASP A 261 3.01 1.92 -23.30
C ASP A 261 4.28 1.13 -23.68
N LEU A 262 4.89 0.45 -22.71
CA LEU A 262 6.04 -0.43 -22.90
C LEU A 262 5.66 -1.83 -23.39
N THR A 263 4.36 -2.13 -23.55
CA THR A 263 3.91 -3.40 -24.10
C THR A 263 4.55 -3.63 -25.46
N LYS A 264 5.22 -4.75 -25.60
CA LYS A 264 5.86 -5.17 -26.84
C LYS A 264 4.85 -5.84 -27.74
N VAL A 265 4.86 -5.46 -29.00
CA VAL A 265 4.08 -6.06 -30.07
C VAL A 265 5.05 -6.71 -31.03
N VAL A 266 5.11 -8.03 -31.01
CA VAL A 266 6.06 -8.81 -31.79
C VAL A 266 5.31 -9.53 -32.91
N PHE A 267 5.65 -9.20 -34.13
CA PHE A 267 5.15 -9.83 -35.34
C PHE A 267 6.11 -10.93 -35.75
N LYS A 268 5.61 -12.15 -35.95
CA LYS A 268 6.42 -13.31 -36.37
C LYS A 268 5.78 -14.03 -37.55
N ASP A 269 6.61 -14.50 -38.46
CA ASP A 269 6.29 -15.52 -39.46
C ASP A 269 7.40 -16.58 -39.53
N SER A 270 7.34 -17.49 -40.50
CA SER A 270 8.24 -18.65 -40.62
C SER A 270 9.76 -18.33 -40.71
N GLY A 271 10.17 -17.09 -40.67
CA GLY A 271 11.61 -16.73 -40.76
C GLY A 271 11.94 -15.30 -40.43
N TYR A 272 10.95 -14.49 -40.06
CA TYR A 272 11.16 -13.08 -39.81
C TYR A 272 10.42 -12.61 -38.54
N THR A 273 11.03 -11.68 -37.82
CA THR A 273 10.45 -11.09 -36.60
C THR A 273 10.64 -9.60 -36.61
N THR A 274 9.59 -8.84 -36.27
CA THR A 274 9.66 -7.39 -36.03
C THR A 274 9.01 -7.08 -34.69
N GLU A 275 9.61 -6.16 -33.92
CA GLU A 275 9.09 -5.71 -32.63
C GLU A 275 8.78 -4.21 -32.70
N LEU A 276 7.59 -3.84 -32.20
CA LEU A 276 7.16 -2.47 -31.93
C LEU A 276 6.70 -2.37 -30.47
N THR A 277 6.54 -1.15 -29.97
CA THR A 277 5.92 -0.94 -28.65
C THR A 277 4.50 -0.38 -28.82
N LYS A 278 3.66 -0.57 -27.78
CA LYS A 278 2.35 0.09 -27.74
C LYS A 278 2.51 1.60 -27.92
N ALA A 279 3.50 2.22 -27.27
CA ALA A 279 3.80 3.64 -27.46
C ALA A 279 3.94 4.02 -28.94
N THR A 280 4.72 3.23 -29.70
CA THR A 280 4.89 3.46 -31.16
C THR A 280 3.59 3.34 -31.95
N LEU A 281 2.68 2.45 -31.52
CA LEU A 281 1.42 2.20 -32.22
C LEU A 281 0.29 3.15 -31.81
N THR A 282 0.39 3.79 -30.64
CA THR A 282 -0.63 4.69 -30.09
C THR A 282 -0.24 6.18 -30.18
N GLU A 283 1.04 6.49 -30.32
CA GLU A 283 1.47 7.87 -30.53
C GLU A 283 0.95 8.41 -31.87
N GLU A 284 0.78 9.72 -31.93
CA GLU A 284 0.34 10.41 -33.14
C GLU A 284 1.43 10.32 -34.21
N ARG A 285 1.09 9.75 -35.37
CA ARG A 285 2.00 9.54 -36.49
C ARG A 285 1.40 10.11 -37.77
N TYR A 286 2.26 10.48 -38.70
CA TYR A 286 1.90 11.32 -39.83
C TYR A 286 2.34 10.72 -41.17
N PHE A 287 1.72 11.21 -42.22
CA PHE A 287 2.20 11.16 -43.56
C PHE A 287 3.04 12.44 -43.84
N PHE A 288 4.18 12.29 -44.44
CA PHE A 288 5.00 13.38 -44.95
C PHE A 288 5.02 13.29 -46.48
N ASP A 289 4.83 14.41 -47.17
CA ASP A 289 4.93 14.46 -48.63
C ASP A 289 6.39 14.42 -49.12
N ASP A 290 6.57 14.48 -50.47
CA ASP A 290 7.89 14.43 -51.07
C ASP A 290 8.81 15.61 -50.67
N ASP A 291 8.22 16.76 -50.33
CA ASP A 291 8.90 17.93 -49.80
C ASP A 291 9.20 17.83 -48.30
N GLY A 292 8.74 16.77 -47.67
CA GLY A 292 8.88 16.52 -46.23
C GLY A 292 7.94 17.36 -45.38
N ILE A 293 6.83 17.82 -45.94
CA ILE A 293 5.79 18.56 -45.21
C ILE A 293 4.81 17.54 -44.59
N GLN A 294 4.57 17.70 -43.30
CA GLN A 294 3.58 16.90 -42.60
C GLN A 294 2.17 17.25 -43.08
N ALA A 295 1.44 16.27 -43.63
CA ALA A 295 0.15 16.51 -44.24
C ALA A 295 -1.03 15.90 -43.48
N ASP A 296 -1.00 14.60 -43.17
CA ASP A 296 -2.13 13.89 -42.59
C ASP A 296 -1.71 12.99 -41.41
N THR A 297 -2.62 12.75 -40.46
CA THR A 297 -2.44 11.70 -39.42
C THR A 297 -2.75 10.32 -39.99
N THR A 298 -1.95 9.34 -39.57
CA THR A 298 -2.10 7.94 -39.98
C THR A 298 -2.55 7.08 -38.82
N LYS A 299 -3.02 5.87 -39.09
CA LYS A 299 -3.29 4.83 -38.08
C LYS A 299 -2.49 3.57 -38.38
N PRO A 300 -2.01 2.83 -37.37
CA PRO A 300 -1.41 1.52 -37.59
C PRO A 300 -2.47 0.51 -38.03
N GLY A 301 -2.12 -0.35 -38.99
CA GLY A 301 -3.04 -1.36 -39.50
C GLY A 301 -2.43 -2.22 -40.59
N PHE A 302 -3.26 -3.06 -41.17
CA PHE A 302 -2.89 -4.02 -42.20
C PHE A 302 -3.44 -3.58 -43.54
N LYS A 303 -2.61 -3.59 -44.56
CA LYS A 303 -3.02 -3.32 -45.93
C LYS A 303 -2.77 -4.54 -46.83
N ILE A 304 -3.48 -4.62 -47.93
CA ILE A 304 -3.17 -5.56 -49.03
C ILE A 304 -2.01 -4.97 -49.82
N THR A 305 -1.03 -5.82 -50.14
CA THR A 305 0.06 -5.46 -51.06
C THR A 305 0.05 -6.46 -52.21
N GLU A 306 -0.20 -5.93 -53.42
CA GLU A 306 -0.16 -6.73 -54.65
C GLU A 306 1.29 -7.12 -54.97
N SER A 307 1.47 -8.34 -55.41
CA SER A 307 2.78 -8.85 -55.82
C SER A 307 2.65 -9.86 -56.95
N ASN A 308 3.62 -9.93 -57.85
CA ASN A 308 3.70 -10.91 -58.92
C ASN A 308 3.77 -12.37 -58.42
N LYS A 309 3.93 -12.57 -57.09
CA LYS A 309 3.97 -13.90 -56.42
C LYS A 309 2.72 -14.21 -55.58
N GLY A 310 1.66 -13.43 -55.77
CA GLY A 310 0.45 -13.44 -54.96
C GLY A 310 0.40 -12.23 -53.98
N ASP A 311 -0.82 -11.81 -53.67
CA ASP A 311 -1.07 -10.74 -52.73
C ASP A 311 -0.78 -11.17 -51.30
N TYR A 312 -0.37 -10.23 -50.45
CA TYR A 312 -0.11 -10.51 -49.05
C TYR A 312 -0.53 -9.31 -48.16
N LEU A 313 -0.84 -9.60 -46.87
CA LEU A 313 -1.06 -8.55 -45.91
C LEU A 313 0.28 -7.94 -45.44
N GLN A 314 0.30 -6.64 -45.30
CA GLN A 314 1.45 -5.92 -44.78
C GLN A 314 1.00 -5.00 -43.66
N PHE A 315 1.62 -5.12 -42.47
CA PHE A 315 1.43 -4.17 -41.39
C PHE A 315 2.18 -2.86 -41.70
N VAL A 316 1.48 -1.74 -41.54
CA VAL A 316 1.99 -0.39 -41.82
C VAL A 316 1.63 0.56 -40.69
N PHE A 317 2.46 1.58 -40.50
CA PHE A 317 2.23 2.69 -39.58
C PHE A 317 2.94 3.92 -40.07
N GLY A 318 2.48 5.12 -39.66
CA GLY A 318 3.04 6.39 -40.11
C GLY A 318 4.44 6.70 -39.52
N GLN A 319 4.98 7.82 -39.92
CA GLN A 319 6.25 8.36 -39.44
C GLN A 319 6.01 9.40 -38.33
N LYS A 320 6.92 9.50 -37.37
CA LYS A 320 6.96 10.57 -36.37
C LYS A 320 7.68 11.82 -36.89
N THR A 321 8.71 11.60 -37.71
CA THR A 321 9.46 12.62 -38.39
C THR A 321 9.68 12.19 -39.83
N LYS A 322 9.89 13.16 -40.76
CA LYS A 322 10.10 12.91 -42.20
C LYS A 322 11.25 11.94 -42.51
N ASP A 323 12.25 11.90 -41.67
CA ASP A 323 13.45 11.07 -41.85
C ASP A 323 13.38 9.74 -41.11
N GLU A 324 12.27 9.42 -40.40
CA GLU A 324 12.12 8.18 -39.68
C GLU A 324 12.03 6.98 -40.64
N GLN A 325 12.96 6.05 -40.48
CA GLN A 325 13.05 4.84 -41.30
C GLN A 325 12.05 3.78 -40.82
N THR A 326 10.82 3.87 -41.27
CA THR A 326 9.75 2.91 -40.87
C THR A 326 9.66 1.68 -41.76
N ASN A 327 10.16 1.75 -43.01
CA ASN A 327 10.03 0.67 -44.02
C ASN A 327 10.55 -0.68 -43.50
N GLY A 328 11.69 -0.71 -42.83
CA GLY A 328 12.31 -1.93 -42.29
C GLY A 328 11.49 -2.62 -41.18
N LYS A 329 10.48 -1.91 -40.66
CA LYS A 329 9.56 -2.44 -39.62
C LYS A 329 8.18 -2.77 -40.17
N PHE A 330 7.93 -2.54 -41.48
CA PHE A 330 6.70 -2.99 -42.11
C PHE A 330 6.74 -4.51 -42.28
N PHE A 331 5.91 -5.19 -41.51
CA PHE A 331 5.91 -6.63 -41.46
C PHE A 331 5.03 -7.22 -42.58
N LYS A 332 5.53 -8.25 -43.27
CA LYS A 332 4.84 -8.95 -44.36
C LYS A 332 4.36 -10.29 -43.83
N PHE A 333 3.06 -10.50 -43.87
CA PHE A 333 2.45 -11.76 -43.47
C PHE A 333 2.38 -12.71 -44.66
N LYS A 334 3.14 -13.79 -44.60
CA LYS A 334 3.25 -14.72 -45.70
C LYS A 334 2.63 -16.06 -45.41
N GLU A 335 2.64 -16.58 -44.19
CA GLU A 335 1.98 -17.84 -43.74
C GLU A 335 2.57 -18.26 -42.38
N PRO A 336 1.87 -19.19 -41.67
CA PRO A 336 0.99 -18.71 -40.60
C PRO A 336 1.74 -17.71 -39.73
N ALA A 337 1.12 -16.59 -39.49
CA ALA A 337 1.73 -15.52 -38.75
C ALA A 337 1.23 -15.46 -37.31
N GLU A 338 2.11 -15.06 -36.42
CA GLU A 338 1.83 -14.85 -35.01
C GLU A 338 2.01 -13.38 -34.63
N LEU A 339 1.11 -12.88 -33.81
CA LEU A 339 1.22 -11.59 -33.16
C LEU A 339 1.28 -11.77 -31.66
N HIS A 340 2.42 -11.46 -31.04
CA HIS A 340 2.59 -11.56 -29.60
C HIS A 340 2.50 -10.19 -28.95
N ILE A 341 1.55 -10.03 -28.04
CA ILE A 341 1.36 -8.86 -27.20
C ILE A 341 1.92 -9.17 -25.81
N ASN A 342 3.11 -8.62 -25.52
CA ASN A 342 3.83 -8.92 -24.29
C ASN A 342 3.76 -7.70 -23.36
N VAL A 343 2.77 -7.72 -22.46
CA VAL A 343 2.62 -6.70 -21.41
C VAL A 343 3.69 -6.97 -20.35
N PRO A 344 4.49 -5.97 -19.97
CA PRO A 344 5.50 -6.16 -18.95
C PRO A 344 4.84 -6.44 -17.58
N ASP A 345 5.39 -7.41 -16.86
CA ASP A 345 4.99 -7.70 -15.48
C ASP A 345 5.68 -6.75 -14.50
N VAL A 346 6.87 -6.24 -14.86
CA VAL A 346 7.62 -5.24 -14.09
C VAL A 346 8.13 -4.15 -15.01
N GLU A 347 7.85 -2.91 -14.64
CA GLU A 347 8.40 -1.72 -15.27
C GLU A 347 9.56 -1.15 -14.47
N VAL A 348 10.65 -0.76 -15.11
CA VAL A 348 11.78 -0.08 -14.49
C VAL A 348 11.91 1.33 -15.08
N ILE A 349 11.97 2.33 -14.19
CA ILE A 349 12.11 3.74 -14.54
C ILE A 349 13.47 4.25 -14.04
N ALA A 350 14.30 4.68 -14.96
CA ALA A 350 15.61 5.24 -14.68
C ALA A 350 15.51 6.70 -14.18
N PRO A 351 16.56 7.26 -13.56
CA PRO A 351 16.56 8.65 -13.07
C PRO A 351 16.31 9.72 -14.14
N ASP A 352 16.62 9.45 -15.39
CA ASP A 352 16.38 10.34 -16.53
C ASP A 352 14.96 10.21 -17.10
N GLY A 353 14.12 9.38 -16.51
CA GLY A 353 12.77 9.08 -16.96
C GLY A 353 12.69 7.99 -18.02
N THR A 354 13.82 7.43 -18.46
CA THR A 354 13.83 6.27 -19.38
C THR A 354 13.11 5.09 -18.72
N ARG A 355 12.20 4.46 -19.48
CA ARG A 355 11.37 3.37 -19.02
C ARG A 355 11.69 2.08 -19.76
N LYS A 356 11.72 0.95 -19.05
CA LYS A 356 11.87 -0.37 -19.64
C LYS A 356 10.97 -1.40 -18.96
N GLY A 357 10.30 -2.21 -19.73
CA GLY A 357 9.40 -3.25 -19.23
C GLY A 357 10.02 -4.63 -19.38
N PHE A 358 9.80 -5.47 -18.37
CA PHE A 358 10.22 -6.87 -18.37
C PHE A 358 9.05 -7.78 -18.07
N SER A 359 8.89 -8.82 -18.86
CA SER A 359 7.96 -9.91 -18.59
C SER A 359 8.52 -10.86 -17.52
N TYR A 360 7.67 -11.71 -16.97
CA TYR A 360 8.08 -12.82 -16.12
C TYR A 360 9.13 -13.71 -16.81
N ASN A 361 8.96 -13.97 -18.12
CA ASN A 361 9.90 -14.78 -18.90
C ASN A 361 11.25 -14.08 -19.07
N ASP A 362 11.28 -12.74 -19.17
CA ASP A 362 12.54 -11.99 -19.14
C ASP A 362 13.25 -12.18 -17.80
N LEU A 363 12.51 -12.07 -16.68
CA LEU A 363 13.07 -12.27 -15.34
C LEU A 363 13.59 -13.71 -15.13
N ASP A 364 12.85 -14.71 -15.62
CA ASP A 364 13.28 -16.12 -15.58
C ASP A 364 14.55 -16.33 -16.41
N THR A 365 14.65 -15.70 -17.58
CA THR A 365 15.83 -15.72 -18.43
C THR A 365 17.04 -15.09 -17.72
N PHE A 366 16.87 -13.93 -17.09
CA PHE A 366 17.95 -13.26 -16.33
C PHE A 366 18.44 -14.14 -15.17
N TRP A 367 17.51 -14.79 -14.44
CA TRP A 367 17.88 -15.74 -13.39
C TRP A 367 18.67 -16.94 -13.94
N LYS A 368 18.30 -17.47 -15.11
CA LYS A 368 19.04 -18.57 -15.78
C LYS A 368 20.44 -18.11 -16.21
N GLU A 369 20.58 -16.90 -16.73
CA GLU A 369 21.89 -16.31 -17.07
C GLU A 369 22.79 -16.16 -15.84
N GLU A 370 22.23 -15.94 -14.65
CA GLU A 370 22.94 -15.91 -13.35
C GLU A 370 23.24 -17.32 -12.79
N GLY A 371 22.93 -18.38 -13.52
CA GLY A 371 23.23 -19.78 -13.15
C GLY A 371 22.14 -20.44 -12.32
N SER A 372 20.91 -19.97 -12.35
CA SER A 372 19.72 -20.59 -11.74
C SER A 372 19.86 -20.88 -10.23
N LYS A 373 20.52 -20.00 -9.50
CA LYS A 373 20.75 -20.16 -8.06
C LYS A 373 19.49 -19.93 -7.26
N LYS A 374 19.32 -20.76 -6.23
CA LYS A 374 18.28 -20.62 -5.21
C LYS A 374 18.94 -20.29 -3.88
N TYR A 375 18.26 -19.49 -3.07
CA TYR A 375 18.77 -19.06 -1.78
C TYR A 375 17.67 -19.22 -0.73
N THR A 376 18.03 -19.69 0.46
CA THR A 376 17.12 -19.64 1.61
C THR A 376 17.31 -18.32 2.31
N TYR A 377 16.30 -17.46 2.25
CA TYR A 377 16.26 -16.19 2.96
C TYR A 377 15.72 -16.39 4.35
N THR A 378 16.27 -15.69 5.31
CA THR A 378 15.77 -15.62 6.67
C THR A 378 15.30 -14.20 6.96
N GLY A 379 14.34 -14.06 7.86
CA GLY A 379 13.78 -12.75 8.21
C GLY A 379 13.17 -12.74 9.59
N SER A 380 13.26 -11.60 10.25
CA SER A 380 12.57 -11.29 11.48
C SER A 380 11.60 -10.14 11.24
N ASN A 381 10.45 -10.17 11.89
CA ASN A 381 9.50 -9.06 11.88
C ASN A 381 9.48 -8.32 13.22
N THR A 382 8.74 -7.22 13.29
CA THR A 382 8.55 -6.45 14.52
C THR A 382 7.69 -7.19 15.58
N PHE A 383 6.97 -8.23 15.18
CA PHE A 383 6.52 -9.29 16.09
C PHE A 383 7.66 -10.31 16.11
N PRO A 384 8.24 -10.70 17.21
CA PRO A 384 9.48 -11.50 17.22
C PRO A 384 9.30 -12.89 16.59
N THR A 385 8.82 -12.90 15.35
CA THR A 385 8.66 -14.09 14.54
C THR A 385 9.82 -14.15 13.55
N PHE A 386 10.55 -15.24 13.59
CA PHE A 386 11.61 -15.55 12.65
C PHE A 386 11.08 -16.52 11.60
N SER A 387 11.36 -16.26 10.34
CA SER A 387 10.93 -17.08 9.22
C SER A 387 12.10 -17.41 8.30
N SER A 388 11.97 -18.50 7.55
CA SER A 388 12.95 -18.95 6.57
C SER A 388 12.20 -19.44 5.34
N GLU A 389 12.64 -19.03 4.14
CA GLU A 389 12.02 -19.45 2.88
C GLU A 389 13.06 -19.55 1.76
N GLU A 390 13.04 -20.67 1.01
CA GLU A 390 13.82 -20.78 -0.21
C GLU A 390 13.18 -19.99 -1.34
N LEU A 391 13.92 -19.08 -1.96
CA LEU A 391 13.49 -18.19 -3.02
C LEU A 391 14.49 -18.18 -4.17
N TRP A 392 14.01 -17.84 -5.37
CA TRP A 392 14.84 -17.70 -6.57
C TRP A 392 14.28 -16.64 -7.51
N GLY A 393 15.16 -16.06 -8.29
CA GLY A 393 14.89 -15.02 -9.27
C GLY A 393 16.17 -14.23 -9.57
N PRO A 394 16.13 -13.32 -10.54
CA PRO A 394 17.27 -12.47 -10.87
C PRO A 394 17.61 -11.50 -9.74
N THR A 395 18.89 -11.15 -9.66
CA THR A 395 19.30 -10.08 -8.72
C THR A 395 18.72 -8.74 -9.16
N VAL A 396 18.42 -7.86 -8.20
CA VAL A 396 18.00 -6.49 -8.50
C VAL A 396 19.08 -5.77 -9.33
N LYS A 397 20.35 -6.03 -9.06
CA LYS A 397 21.47 -5.50 -9.84
C LYS A 397 21.35 -5.87 -11.32
N THR A 398 21.06 -7.11 -11.65
CA THR A 398 20.88 -7.58 -13.02
C THR A 398 19.66 -6.94 -13.66
N VAL A 399 18.53 -6.86 -12.96
CA VAL A 399 17.31 -6.21 -13.50
C VAL A 399 17.56 -4.75 -13.82
N LEU A 400 18.24 -4.01 -12.95
CA LEU A 400 18.63 -2.62 -13.18
C LEU A 400 19.60 -2.51 -14.37
N ALA A 401 20.62 -3.38 -14.45
CA ALA A 401 21.57 -3.39 -15.57
C ALA A 401 20.87 -3.67 -16.91
N LYS A 402 19.93 -4.62 -16.95
CA LYS A 402 19.10 -4.89 -18.15
C LYS A 402 18.21 -3.69 -18.52
N ALA A 403 17.87 -2.84 -17.56
CA ALA A 403 17.19 -1.57 -17.82
C ALA A 403 18.15 -0.43 -18.24
N GLY A 404 19.45 -0.69 -18.30
CA GLY A 404 20.47 0.32 -18.63
C GLY A 404 20.95 1.15 -17.43
N ILE A 405 20.64 0.70 -16.21
CA ILE A 405 21.02 1.38 -14.96
C ILE A 405 22.16 0.60 -14.31
N ASP A 406 23.33 1.21 -14.23
CA ASP A 406 24.46 0.64 -13.49
C ASP A 406 24.32 0.97 -12.00
N LEU A 407 23.98 -0.05 -11.19
CA LEU A 407 23.83 0.11 -9.74
C LEU A 407 25.13 0.61 -9.08
N ASP A 408 26.30 0.20 -9.58
CA ASP A 408 27.59 0.58 -9.01
C ASP A 408 27.92 2.06 -9.23
N ALA A 409 27.37 2.65 -10.33
CA ALA A 409 27.50 4.08 -10.66
C ALA A 409 26.49 4.98 -9.92
N LEU A 410 25.49 4.41 -9.26
CA LEU A 410 24.55 5.17 -8.45
C LEU A 410 25.20 5.62 -7.12
N GLY A 411 24.77 6.79 -6.62
CA GLY A 411 25.19 7.32 -5.31
C GLY A 411 24.49 6.62 -4.16
N ASP A 412 25.13 6.58 -2.99
CA ASP A 412 24.58 5.92 -1.79
C ASP A 412 23.22 6.49 -1.35
N ASN A 413 22.97 7.77 -1.63
CA ASN A 413 21.73 8.48 -1.31
C ASN A 413 20.66 8.37 -2.40
N ASP A 414 20.95 7.71 -3.51
CA ASP A 414 19.92 7.38 -4.50
C ASP A 414 18.96 6.36 -3.91
N VAL A 415 17.72 6.35 -4.37
CA VAL A 415 16.66 5.45 -3.88
C VAL A 415 16.14 4.61 -5.01
N VAL A 416 16.02 3.32 -4.77
CA VAL A 416 15.29 2.37 -5.61
C VAL A 416 13.97 2.05 -4.92
N ARG A 417 12.88 2.51 -5.52
CA ARG A 417 11.53 2.28 -5.05
C ARG A 417 10.92 1.09 -5.78
N PHE A 418 10.37 0.17 -5.02
CA PHE A 418 9.57 -0.95 -5.51
C PHE A 418 8.09 -0.65 -5.22
N ASP A 419 7.27 -0.53 -6.24
CA ASP A 419 5.82 -0.38 -6.11
C ASP A 419 5.13 -1.72 -6.42
N ALA A 420 4.09 -2.01 -5.67
CA ALA A 420 3.28 -3.21 -5.81
C ALA A 420 1.85 -2.87 -6.26
N SER A 421 1.21 -3.81 -6.96
CA SER A 421 -0.17 -3.63 -7.46
C SER A 421 -1.22 -3.52 -6.34
N ASP A 422 -0.92 -3.97 -5.12
CA ASP A 422 -1.74 -3.79 -3.92
C ASP A 422 -1.53 -2.43 -3.22
N LYS A 423 -0.89 -1.47 -3.91
CA LYS A 423 -0.58 -0.10 -3.45
C LYS A 423 0.50 -0.01 -2.37
N ARG A 424 1.15 -1.11 -2.01
CA ARG A 424 2.33 -1.06 -1.14
C ARG A 424 3.52 -0.54 -1.91
N GLY A 425 4.45 0.09 -1.20
CA GLY A 425 5.71 0.56 -1.74
C GLY A 425 6.85 0.27 -0.78
N LEU A 426 8.03 0.07 -1.35
CA LEU A 426 9.26 -0.12 -0.60
C LEU A 426 10.34 0.77 -1.21
N ASP A 427 10.82 1.71 -0.43
CA ASP A 427 12.01 2.48 -0.77
C ASP A 427 13.24 1.80 -0.17
N VAL A 428 14.29 1.64 -0.97
CA VAL A 428 15.59 1.11 -0.50
C VAL A 428 16.68 2.04 -0.99
N THR A 429 17.54 2.53 -0.10
CA THR A 429 18.70 3.33 -0.53
C THR A 429 19.69 2.48 -1.29
N VAL A 430 20.41 3.07 -2.23
CA VAL A 430 21.47 2.37 -2.98
C VAL A 430 22.56 1.89 -2.03
N LYS A 431 22.84 2.63 -0.95
CA LYS A 431 23.74 2.15 0.12
C LYS A 431 23.30 0.80 0.67
N GLU A 432 22.00 0.63 0.97
CA GLU A 432 21.46 -0.64 1.47
C GLU A 432 21.43 -1.74 0.40
N LEU A 433 21.21 -1.40 -0.86
CA LEU A 433 21.26 -2.37 -1.96
C LEU A 433 22.68 -2.90 -2.21
N LYS A 434 23.71 -2.08 -1.97
CA LYS A 434 25.12 -2.45 -2.11
C LYS A 434 25.68 -3.15 -0.87
N ARG A 435 24.97 -3.10 0.25
CA ARG A 435 25.44 -3.66 1.52
C ARG A 435 25.42 -5.18 1.46
N THR A 436 26.50 -5.83 1.93
CA THR A 436 26.55 -7.28 2.08
C THR A 436 25.53 -7.75 3.12
N ARG A 437 24.67 -8.68 2.72
CA ARG A 437 23.61 -9.24 3.56
C ARG A 437 23.64 -10.76 3.59
N TYR A 438 23.11 -11.32 4.65
CA TYR A 438 23.26 -12.74 4.97
C TYR A 438 21.88 -13.37 5.24
N ALA A 439 21.82 -14.69 5.04
CA ALA A 439 20.86 -15.56 5.68
C ALA A 439 21.46 -16.13 6.96
N PHE A 440 20.63 -16.31 7.99
CA PHE A 440 21.03 -16.84 9.29
C PHE A 440 20.26 -18.14 9.58
N PRO A 441 20.73 -19.32 9.13
CA PRO A 441 20.01 -20.59 9.30
C PRO A 441 19.69 -20.93 10.76
N ASN A 442 20.54 -20.47 11.68
CA ASN A 442 20.40 -20.66 13.13
C ASN A 442 19.73 -19.44 13.82
N GLY A 443 19.24 -18.49 13.07
CA GLY A 443 18.45 -17.38 13.59
C GLY A 443 17.20 -17.88 14.29
N LYS A 444 16.83 -17.26 15.37
CA LYS A 444 15.63 -17.58 16.15
C LYS A 444 14.93 -16.31 16.53
N SER A 445 13.63 -16.40 16.56
CA SER A 445 12.82 -15.40 17.25
C SER A 445 13.19 -15.43 18.73
N THR A 446 13.65 -14.31 19.28
CA THR A 446 13.93 -14.17 20.70
C THR A 446 12.88 -13.22 21.30
N ASN A 447 12.25 -13.71 22.38
CA ASN A 447 11.20 -12.95 23.09
C ASN A 447 11.76 -11.75 23.86
N ASP A 448 13.08 -11.66 23.99
CA ASP A 448 13.71 -10.69 24.87
C ASP A 448 14.74 -9.78 24.19
N TYR A 449 14.99 -9.91 22.90
CA TYR A 449 15.91 -9.06 22.11
C TYR A 449 17.19 -8.65 22.87
N LYS A 450 17.79 -9.59 23.62
CA LYS A 450 18.93 -9.33 24.48
C LYS A 450 20.29 -9.51 23.80
N GLY A 451 20.32 -9.32 22.52
CA GLY A 451 21.55 -9.40 21.75
C GLY A 451 21.65 -10.66 20.90
N THR A 452 22.54 -10.60 19.95
CA THR A 452 22.87 -11.68 19.03
C THR A 452 23.89 -12.62 19.66
N THR A 453 23.63 -13.91 19.62
CA THR A 453 24.54 -14.95 20.14
C THR A 453 25.43 -15.52 19.03
N GLU A 454 26.61 -16.05 19.39
CA GLU A 454 27.48 -16.77 18.44
C GLU A 454 26.74 -17.93 17.74
N ALA A 455 25.85 -18.60 18.45
CA ALA A 455 25.04 -19.68 17.89
C ALA A 455 24.13 -19.22 16.75
N GLN A 456 23.58 -18.01 16.83
CA GLN A 456 22.74 -17.44 15.77
C GLN A 456 23.57 -17.02 14.55
N LEU A 457 24.83 -16.64 14.72
CA LEU A 457 25.74 -16.26 13.66
C LEU A 457 26.37 -17.46 12.94
N LYS A 458 26.25 -18.64 13.55
CA LYS A 458 26.87 -19.86 12.98
C LYS A 458 26.16 -20.20 11.66
N ASP A 459 27.01 -20.65 10.70
CA ASP A 459 26.61 -21.11 9.37
C ASP A 459 25.88 -20.03 8.52
N LYS A 460 26.01 -18.73 8.86
CA LYS A 460 25.51 -17.65 8.02
C LYS A 460 26.21 -17.69 6.66
N TYR A 461 25.46 -17.33 5.62
CA TYR A 461 26.01 -17.20 4.27
C TYR A 461 25.40 -15.98 3.57
N GLU A 462 26.17 -15.44 2.63
CA GLU A 462 25.76 -14.25 1.88
C GLU A 462 24.62 -14.57 0.92
N VAL A 463 23.65 -13.67 0.84
CA VAL A 463 22.54 -13.72 -0.11
C VAL A 463 22.36 -12.38 -0.82
N PRO A 464 22.10 -12.39 -2.14
CA PRO A 464 21.85 -11.17 -2.90
C PRO A 464 20.45 -10.61 -2.63
N TYR A 465 20.20 -9.37 -3.05
CA TYR A 465 18.84 -8.84 -3.19
C TYR A 465 18.27 -9.30 -4.55
N ILE A 466 17.17 -10.04 -4.56
CA ILE A 466 16.54 -10.59 -5.76
C ILE A 466 15.08 -10.11 -5.93
N LEU A 467 14.62 -10.16 -7.17
CA LEU A 467 13.20 -10.24 -7.49
C LEU A 467 12.82 -11.71 -7.59
N SER A 468 12.16 -12.23 -6.57
CA SER A 468 11.75 -13.63 -6.57
C SER A 468 10.58 -13.88 -7.52
N ILE A 469 10.75 -14.89 -8.38
CA ILE A 469 9.75 -15.37 -9.33
C ILE A 469 9.11 -16.69 -8.89
N LYS A 470 9.42 -17.18 -7.69
CA LYS A 470 8.95 -18.47 -7.16
C LYS A 470 7.43 -18.64 -7.22
N ALA A 471 6.69 -17.61 -6.90
CA ALA A 471 5.22 -17.66 -6.81
C ALA A 471 4.51 -17.32 -8.15
N GLY A 472 5.25 -17.32 -9.27
CA GLY A 472 4.72 -17.06 -10.60
C GLY A 472 4.56 -15.56 -10.92
N LYS A 473 4.12 -15.25 -12.13
CA LYS A 473 4.05 -13.90 -12.69
C LYS A 473 3.14 -12.94 -11.92
N THR A 474 2.10 -13.45 -11.29
CA THR A 474 1.15 -12.62 -10.52
C THR A 474 1.67 -12.25 -9.13
N ASN A 475 2.82 -12.77 -8.71
CA ASN A 475 3.36 -12.53 -7.38
C ASN A 475 4.90 -12.42 -7.38
N ILE A 476 5.41 -11.55 -8.23
CA ILE A 476 6.83 -11.16 -8.19
C ILE A 476 7.04 -10.41 -6.88
N ARG A 477 8.06 -10.82 -6.11
CA ARG A 477 8.33 -10.20 -4.82
C ARG A 477 9.80 -9.94 -4.59
N SER A 478 10.12 -8.95 -3.77
CA SER A 478 11.48 -8.72 -3.31
C SER A 478 11.90 -9.76 -2.27
N ALA A 479 13.18 -10.12 -2.26
CA ALA A 479 13.79 -10.88 -1.19
C ALA A 479 15.17 -10.29 -0.87
N PHE A 480 15.43 -10.10 0.42
CA PHE A 480 16.51 -9.30 0.92
C PHE A 480 17.10 -9.95 2.19
N GLY A 481 18.39 -10.11 2.29
CA GLY A 481 19.04 -10.71 3.46
C GLY A 481 19.08 -9.77 4.67
N GLN A 482 19.67 -10.22 5.76
CA GLN A 482 19.83 -9.48 7.01
C GLN A 482 21.30 -9.12 7.25
N VAL A 483 21.57 -8.05 7.97
CA VAL A 483 22.92 -7.72 8.49
C VAL A 483 23.15 -8.34 9.85
N ASP A 484 22.08 -8.58 10.60
CA ASP A 484 22.06 -9.20 11.93
C ASP A 484 20.84 -10.12 12.03
N PRO A 485 20.91 -11.31 12.67
CA PRO A 485 19.75 -12.22 12.78
C PRO A 485 18.55 -11.62 13.49
N GLN A 486 18.71 -10.50 14.20
CA GLN A 486 17.63 -9.78 14.87
C GLN A 486 17.15 -8.53 14.09
N GLU A 487 17.74 -8.24 12.93
CA GLU A 487 17.25 -7.17 12.07
C GLU A 487 15.84 -7.46 11.60
N GLN A 488 14.91 -6.51 11.86
CA GLN A 488 13.51 -6.58 11.40
C GLN A 488 13.43 -6.01 9.98
N GLN A 489 13.55 -6.88 8.99
CA GLN A 489 13.50 -6.48 7.57
C GLN A 489 12.40 -7.20 6.78
N ILE A 490 11.36 -7.73 7.46
CA ILE A 490 10.26 -8.42 6.76
C ILE A 490 9.55 -7.49 5.77
N SER A 491 9.58 -6.18 6.00
CA SER A 491 9.08 -5.16 5.07
C SER A 491 9.79 -5.16 3.72
N TYR A 492 11.01 -5.71 3.65
CA TYR A 492 11.74 -5.87 2.39
C TYR A 492 11.25 -7.03 1.52
N PHE A 493 10.30 -7.83 2.01
CA PHE A 493 9.68 -8.94 1.28
C PHE A 493 8.31 -8.53 0.73
N ILE A 494 8.22 -7.39 0.04
CA ILE A 494 6.94 -6.99 -0.55
C ILE A 494 6.57 -7.88 -1.74
N LYS A 495 5.27 -8.14 -1.91
CA LYS A 495 4.68 -8.99 -2.95
C LYS A 495 4.06 -8.11 -4.05
N TYR A 496 3.80 -8.74 -5.19
CA TYR A 496 3.08 -8.12 -6.31
C TYR A 496 3.80 -6.92 -6.94
N ILE A 497 5.14 -6.94 -6.93
CA ILE A 497 5.94 -5.86 -7.53
C ILE A 497 5.63 -5.78 -9.02
N ASN A 498 5.27 -4.60 -9.47
CA ASN A 498 5.00 -4.29 -10.87
C ASN A 498 5.76 -3.07 -11.39
N LYS A 499 6.43 -2.32 -10.52
CA LYS A 499 7.24 -1.16 -10.93
C LYS A 499 8.43 -0.94 -10.02
N ILE A 500 9.55 -0.56 -10.62
CA ILE A 500 10.78 -0.15 -9.95
C ILE A 500 11.16 1.24 -10.46
N THR A 501 11.35 2.19 -9.55
CA THR A 501 11.74 3.56 -9.91
C THR A 501 13.05 3.94 -9.21
N VAL A 502 14.02 4.42 -9.97
CA VAL A 502 15.30 4.90 -9.42
C VAL A 502 15.27 6.43 -9.38
N THR A 503 15.54 7.00 -8.22
CA THR A 503 15.54 8.45 -7.98
C THR A 503 16.91 8.90 -7.47
N LYS A 504 17.50 9.90 -8.11
CA LYS A 504 18.75 10.53 -7.66
C LYS A 504 18.53 11.34 -6.39
N ASP A 505 19.47 11.24 -5.45
CA ASP A 505 19.44 11.97 -4.18
C ASP A 505 18.09 11.91 -3.45
N GLY A 506 17.38 10.77 -3.64
CA GLY A 506 16.01 10.59 -3.12
C GLY A 506 15.95 10.26 -1.63
N ALA A 507 17.07 9.82 -1.04
CA ALA A 507 17.13 9.46 0.37
C ALA A 507 17.00 10.69 1.27
N LYS A 508 16.18 10.55 2.32
CA LYS A 508 15.89 11.62 3.29
C LYS A 508 16.17 11.13 4.70
N GLU A 509 16.46 12.04 5.61
CA GLU A 509 16.51 11.72 7.02
C GLU A 509 15.09 11.48 7.56
N PHE A 510 14.92 10.41 8.35
CA PHE A 510 13.65 10.13 9.02
C PHE A 510 13.58 10.93 10.34
N THR A 511 12.63 11.84 10.42
CA THR A 511 12.43 12.70 11.59
C THR A 511 11.10 12.44 12.30
N GLY A 512 10.36 11.39 11.88
CA GLY A 512 9.02 11.10 12.37
C GLY A 512 8.94 10.42 13.74
N MET A 513 10.08 10.18 14.44
CA MET A 513 10.10 9.59 15.78
C MET A 513 10.31 10.68 16.85
N THR A 514 9.43 10.70 17.86
CA THR A 514 9.52 11.61 19.00
C THR A 514 9.34 10.86 20.32
N PRO A 515 10.16 11.11 21.34
CA PRO A 515 9.92 10.55 22.67
C PRO A 515 8.68 11.21 23.29
N THR A 516 7.88 10.43 24.01
CA THR A 516 6.69 10.95 24.73
C THR A 516 7.06 11.77 25.96
N ILE A 517 8.24 11.51 26.53
CA ILE A 517 8.86 12.33 27.58
C ILE A 517 10.00 13.11 26.92
N ALA A 518 9.93 14.42 26.97
CA ALA A 518 10.92 15.27 26.32
C ALA A 518 12.32 15.08 26.93
N ASP A 519 13.35 15.23 26.09
CA ASP A 519 14.76 15.27 26.55
C ASP A 519 14.95 16.35 27.62
N GLY A 520 15.74 16.08 28.66
CA GLY A 520 15.97 16.96 29.79
C GLY A 520 14.87 16.91 30.85
N SER A 521 13.82 16.11 30.68
CA SER A 521 12.71 16.02 31.64
C SER A 521 13.12 15.37 32.96
N LYS A 522 12.40 15.72 34.04
CA LYS A 522 12.41 14.98 35.29
C LYS A 522 11.46 13.80 35.17
N VAL A 523 11.87 12.66 35.70
CA VAL A 523 11.15 11.39 35.67
C VAL A 523 11.18 10.74 37.05
N LYS A 524 10.16 9.96 37.35
CA LYS A 524 10.08 9.18 38.57
C LYS A 524 10.11 7.69 38.26
N LYS A 525 10.40 6.89 39.27
CA LYS A 525 10.32 5.44 39.19
C LYS A 525 8.93 4.99 38.72
N GLY A 526 8.91 4.13 37.71
CA GLY A 526 7.68 3.61 37.13
C GLY A 526 7.15 4.42 35.95
N ASP A 527 7.69 5.62 35.66
CA ASP A 527 7.39 6.30 34.41
C ASP A 527 7.91 5.46 33.22
N LYS A 528 7.18 5.52 32.08
CA LYS A 528 7.51 4.71 30.90
C LYS A 528 7.91 5.60 29.74
N LEU A 529 9.07 5.31 29.15
CA LEU A 529 9.53 6.00 27.95
C LEU A 529 8.92 5.33 26.71
N ASN A 530 8.04 6.04 26.04
CA ASN A 530 7.45 5.67 24.78
C ASN A 530 7.97 6.55 23.64
N PHE A 531 7.84 6.06 22.42
CA PHE A 531 8.19 6.81 21.20
C PHE A 531 6.97 6.82 20.26
N ASP A 532 6.52 8.01 19.91
CA ASP A 532 5.53 8.19 18.87
C ASP A 532 6.21 8.17 17.51
N VAL A 533 5.68 7.37 16.58
CA VAL A 533 6.22 7.26 15.22
C VAL A 533 5.14 7.63 14.20
N LYS A 534 5.47 8.59 13.34
CA LYS A 534 4.63 9.00 12.21
C LYS A 534 5.32 8.56 10.92
N LEU A 535 4.90 7.42 10.39
CA LEU A 535 5.41 6.92 9.13
C LEU A 535 4.78 7.66 7.93
N PRO A 536 5.55 7.90 6.87
CA PRO A 536 5.02 8.42 5.61
C PRO A 536 4.05 7.44 4.94
N ALA A 537 3.23 7.96 4.02
CA ALA A 537 2.32 7.13 3.24
C ALA A 537 3.09 6.04 2.47
N GLY A 538 2.64 4.80 2.58
CA GLY A 538 3.25 3.64 1.92
C GLY A 538 4.44 3.01 2.67
N VAL A 539 4.84 3.56 3.81
CA VAL A 539 5.82 2.96 4.73
C VAL A 539 5.07 2.39 5.92
N TYR A 540 5.24 1.11 6.20
CA TYR A 540 4.40 0.40 7.17
C TYR A 540 5.16 -0.03 8.43
N GLU A 541 6.48 0.01 8.43
CA GLU A 541 7.29 -0.48 9.54
C GLU A 541 8.47 0.45 9.85
N ALA A 542 8.77 0.53 11.16
CA ALA A 542 9.98 1.10 11.70
C ALA A 542 10.52 0.15 12.77
N ALA A 543 11.82 0.02 12.86
CA ALA A 543 12.50 -0.72 13.93
C ALA A 543 13.21 0.26 14.84
N ILE A 544 12.76 0.37 16.10
CA ILE A 544 13.35 1.25 17.09
C ILE A 544 14.19 0.41 18.07
N HIS A 545 15.46 0.76 18.21
CA HIS A 545 16.34 0.13 19.16
C HIS A 545 16.93 1.18 20.09
N TYR A 546 17.14 0.80 21.35
CA TYR A 546 17.70 1.69 22.35
C TYR A 546 18.64 0.98 23.32
N THR A 547 19.52 1.76 23.90
CA THR A 547 20.40 1.39 25.01
C THR A 547 20.25 2.38 26.14
N VAL A 548 20.44 1.96 27.38
CA VAL A 548 20.24 2.78 28.57
C VAL A 548 21.41 2.69 29.51
N SER A 549 21.78 3.79 30.12
CA SER A 549 22.67 3.87 31.28
C SER A 549 21.98 4.63 32.42
N THR A 550 22.13 4.14 33.64
CA THR A 550 21.59 4.73 34.86
C THR A 550 22.67 5.15 35.86
N ASP A 551 23.94 4.93 35.51
CA ASP A 551 25.10 5.27 36.32
C ASP A 551 25.79 6.59 35.91
N GLY A 552 25.19 7.31 34.96
CA GLY A 552 25.68 8.58 34.43
C GLY A 552 26.73 8.43 33.30
N THR A 553 27.17 7.22 32.97
CA THR A 553 28.04 6.97 31.83
C THR A 553 27.22 6.98 30.53
N GLU A 554 27.89 7.27 29.43
CA GLU A 554 27.22 7.27 28.12
C GLU A 554 27.04 5.81 27.64
N PRO A 555 25.80 5.37 27.33
CA PRO A 555 25.61 4.01 26.81
C PRO A 555 26.17 3.89 25.38
N LYS A 556 26.47 2.66 24.97
CA LYS A 556 26.87 2.38 23.58
C LYS A 556 25.76 2.78 22.61
N ASP A 557 26.13 3.03 21.38
CA ASP A 557 25.14 3.27 20.30
C ASP A 557 24.31 1.98 20.07
N PRO A 558 22.98 2.11 19.97
CA PRO A 558 22.11 0.97 19.75
C PRO A 558 22.25 0.40 18.33
N THR A 559 22.15 -0.91 18.22
CA THR A 559 22.17 -1.69 16.98
C THR A 559 20.91 -2.56 16.89
N HIS A 560 20.72 -3.28 15.80
CA HIS A 560 19.61 -4.24 15.65
C HIS A 560 19.58 -5.33 16.73
N SER A 561 20.72 -5.61 17.38
CA SER A 561 20.83 -6.60 18.45
C SER A 561 20.51 -6.05 19.84
N ASP A 562 20.29 -4.74 19.97
CA ASP A 562 19.98 -4.12 21.25
C ASP A 562 18.46 -4.11 21.49
N THR A 563 18.03 -3.68 22.66
CA THR A 563 16.63 -3.69 23.05
C THR A 563 15.76 -3.03 21.99
N MET A 564 14.77 -3.76 21.49
CA MET A 564 13.79 -3.23 20.55
C MET A 564 12.56 -2.68 21.30
N TYR A 565 12.14 -1.47 20.91
CA TYR A 565 10.89 -0.88 21.35
C TYR A 565 9.78 -1.14 20.32
N ASN A 566 8.64 -1.66 20.74
CA ASN A 566 7.48 -1.80 19.85
C ASN A 566 6.59 -0.55 19.89
N TRP A 567 6.80 0.33 18.93
CA TRP A 567 6.02 1.55 18.75
C TRP A 567 4.52 1.31 18.42
N ARG A 568 4.16 0.11 17.94
CA ARG A 568 2.76 -0.25 17.60
C ARG A 568 1.86 -0.41 18.83
N GLN A 569 2.43 -0.57 20.02
CA GLN A 569 1.63 -0.63 21.26
C GLN A 569 0.77 0.63 21.47
N ASN A 570 1.15 1.74 20.89
CA ASN A 570 0.44 3.01 21.02
C ASN A 570 -0.61 3.25 19.92
N GLN A 571 -0.76 2.32 18.97
CA GLN A 571 -1.76 2.38 17.90
C GLN A 571 -2.99 1.59 18.31
N THR A 572 -4.08 2.30 18.61
CA THR A 572 -5.34 1.74 19.11
C THR A 572 -6.15 0.94 18.09
N ASP A 573 -5.80 1.05 16.80
CA ASP A 573 -6.62 0.51 15.70
C ASP A 573 -6.24 -0.91 15.26
N ASP A 574 -5.15 -1.49 15.79
CA ASP A 574 -4.61 -2.79 15.37
C ASP A 574 -4.62 -3.83 16.52
N GLN A 575 -5.60 -3.77 17.39
CA GLN A 575 -5.69 -4.65 18.57
C GLN A 575 -5.88 -6.14 18.23
N ASP A 576 -6.35 -6.48 17.04
CA ASP A 576 -6.58 -7.87 16.64
C ASP A 576 -5.30 -8.70 16.39
N TYR A 577 -4.15 -8.04 16.31
CA TYR A 577 -2.85 -8.68 16.05
C TYR A 577 -1.95 -8.81 17.28
N LEU A 578 -2.36 -8.30 18.41
CA LEU A 578 -1.51 -8.22 19.60
C LEU A 578 -1.94 -9.26 20.63
N ASP A 579 -1.29 -10.43 20.59
CA ASP A 579 -1.34 -11.40 21.67
C ASP A 579 -0.77 -10.73 22.95
N PRO A 580 -1.56 -10.57 24.04
CA PRO A 580 -1.10 -9.92 25.26
C PRO A 580 0.16 -10.54 25.87
N GLU A 581 0.39 -11.84 25.69
CA GLU A 581 1.59 -12.52 26.16
C GLU A 581 2.81 -12.14 25.31
N LYS A 582 2.63 -11.91 24.01
CA LYS A 582 3.68 -11.39 23.12
C LYS A 582 3.95 -9.92 23.34
N MET A 583 2.95 -9.14 23.76
CA MET A 583 3.10 -7.72 24.10
C MET A 583 4.07 -7.50 25.27
N ALA A 584 4.11 -8.41 26.23
CA ALA A 584 5.06 -8.35 27.34
C ALA A 584 6.54 -8.45 26.90
N MET A 585 6.80 -8.84 25.66
CA MET A 585 8.13 -8.97 25.08
C MET A 585 8.69 -7.65 24.54
N TYR A 586 7.88 -6.64 24.34
CA TYR A 586 8.30 -5.37 23.80
C TYR A 586 8.69 -4.43 24.91
N ASN A 587 9.97 -4.36 25.18
CA ASN A 587 10.55 -3.68 26.32
C ASN A 587 10.33 -2.17 26.21
N ILE A 588 9.28 -1.69 26.85
CA ILE A 588 9.16 -0.28 27.22
C ILE A 588 10.13 -0.03 28.36
N TYR A 589 11.00 0.95 28.21
CA TYR A 589 11.88 1.32 29.32
C TYR A 589 11.08 1.97 30.44
N GLU A 590 11.12 1.36 31.61
CA GLU A 590 10.54 1.90 32.83
C GLU A 590 11.65 2.54 33.68
N PHE A 591 11.49 3.82 34.01
CA PHE A 591 12.48 4.57 34.77
C PHE A 591 12.61 4.03 36.20
N THR A 592 13.85 4.03 36.70
CA THR A 592 14.21 3.65 38.06
C THR A 592 14.39 4.88 38.96
N ASP A 593 14.80 4.67 40.20
CA ASP A 593 15.18 5.78 41.12
C ASP A 593 16.56 6.37 40.80
N ALA A 594 17.10 6.15 39.60
CA ALA A 594 18.41 6.68 39.21
C ALA A 594 18.38 8.23 39.11
N PRO A 595 19.39 8.95 39.64
CA PRO A 595 19.44 10.39 39.58
C PRO A 595 19.59 10.94 38.16
N LYS A 596 20.13 10.15 37.26
CA LYS A 596 20.28 10.45 35.85
C LYS A 596 20.17 9.19 35.03
N THR A 597 19.38 9.25 33.96
CA THR A 597 19.26 8.20 32.96
C THR A 597 19.61 8.75 31.59
N ILE A 598 20.52 8.09 30.87
CA ILE A 598 20.86 8.42 29.50
C ILE A 598 20.34 7.31 28.62
N VAL A 599 19.57 7.67 27.60
CA VAL A 599 19.02 6.75 26.59
C VAL A 599 19.55 7.14 25.24
N LYS A 600 20.21 6.21 24.55
CA LYS A 600 20.48 6.35 23.13
C LYS A 600 19.44 5.57 22.35
N VAL A 601 18.88 6.17 21.32
CA VAL A 601 17.82 5.57 20.51
C VAL A 601 18.08 5.79 19.04
N VAL A 602 17.75 4.77 18.23
CA VAL A 602 17.84 4.77 16.77
C VAL A 602 16.55 4.23 16.20
N CYS A 603 16.10 4.77 15.05
CA CYS A 603 14.88 4.33 14.37
C CYS A 603 15.20 4.01 12.90
N TYR A 604 15.26 2.74 12.56
CA TYR A 604 15.48 2.28 11.18
C TYR A 604 14.17 2.28 10.40
N VAL A 605 14.16 2.98 9.29
CA VAL A 605 13.01 3.06 8.36
C VAL A 605 13.52 2.84 6.94
N SER A 606 12.92 1.90 6.24
CA SER A 606 13.31 1.58 4.86
C SER A 606 13.24 2.82 3.94
N GLY A 607 14.22 2.98 3.06
CA GLY A 607 14.29 4.09 2.09
C GLY A 607 14.79 5.43 2.66
N TYR A 608 15.09 5.46 3.94
CA TYR A 608 15.68 6.63 4.58
C TYR A 608 17.19 6.46 4.77
N LEU A 609 17.88 7.57 4.95
CA LEU A 609 19.31 7.54 5.32
C LEU A 609 19.50 6.74 6.60
N GLU A 610 20.71 6.20 6.75
CA GLU A 610 21.10 5.53 7.99
C GLU A 610 20.78 6.46 9.18
N PRO A 611 20.00 5.99 10.15
CA PRO A 611 19.48 6.87 11.18
C PRO A 611 20.58 7.41 12.08
N THR A 612 20.48 8.69 12.42
CA THR A 612 21.31 9.29 13.45
C THR A 612 20.86 8.81 14.82
N VAL A 613 21.81 8.37 15.65
CA VAL A 613 21.54 8.02 17.05
C VAL A 613 21.18 9.28 17.82
N LYS A 614 20.01 9.29 18.44
CA LYS A 614 19.59 10.37 19.35
C LYS A 614 19.96 10.01 20.78
N THR A 615 20.60 10.94 21.48
CA THR A 615 20.88 10.82 22.91
C THR A 615 19.85 11.64 23.68
N LEU A 616 19.16 11.01 24.60
CA LEU A 616 18.15 11.61 25.49
C LEU A 616 18.64 11.49 26.92
N THR A 617 18.54 12.55 27.71
CA THR A 617 18.94 12.58 29.11
C THR A 617 17.76 12.90 29.98
N TYR A 618 17.54 12.09 30.99
CA TYR A 618 16.45 12.26 31.97
C TYR A 618 17.05 12.34 33.36
N TYR A 619 16.40 13.09 34.23
CA TYR A 619 16.83 13.30 35.60
C TYR A 619 15.78 12.74 36.55
N GLY A 620 16.23 11.94 37.53
CA GLY A 620 15.35 11.49 38.61
C GLY A 620 14.71 12.67 39.34
N GLU A 621 13.47 12.52 39.74
CA GLU A 621 12.91 13.50 40.68
C GLU A 621 13.79 13.47 41.94
N GLU A 622 14.62 14.53 42.13
CA GLU A 622 15.13 14.79 43.46
C GLU A 622 13.93 14.86 44.38
N LYS A 623 14.00 14.24 45.58
CA LYS A 623 13.08 14.61 46.66
C LYS A 623 13.09 16.13 46.76
N GLN A 624 11.99 16.72 46.32
CA GLN A 624 11.89 18.18 46.23
C GLN A 624 12.21 18.73 47.62
N ASP A 625 13.32 19.44 47.72
CA ASP A 625 13.52 20.34 48.83
C ASP A 625 12.53 21.49 48.59
N ASP A 626 11.34 21.36 49.16
CA ASP A 626 10.25 22.31 48.97
C ASP A 626 10.65 23.76 49.35
N THR A 627 11.78 23.92 50.03
CA THR A 627 12.33 25.24 50.40
C THR A 627 13.04 25.91 49.23
N LYS A 628 13.31 25.22 48.10
CA LYS A 628 14.01 25.77 46.90
C LYS A 628 13.25 25.61 45.59
N PHE A 629 12.02 25.14 45.64
CA PHE A 629 11.24 24.96 44.43
C PHE A 629 10.96 26.30 43.73
N THR A 630 11.27 26.35 42.43
CA THR A 630 10.88 27.45 41.54
C THR A 630 10.15 26.88 40.32
N GLY A 631 8.90 27.29 40.11
CA GLY A 631 8.05 26.84 39.02
C GLY A 631 6.58 26.76 39.38
N LEU A 632 5.75 26.32 38.44
CA LEU A 632 4.35 26.10 38.66
C LEU A 632 4.15 24.75 39.38
N ALA A 633 3.46 24.77 40.51
CA ALA A 633 3.20 23.56 41.32
C ALA A 633 2.49 22.49 40.53
N ASN A 634 2.86 21.22 40.80
CA ASN A 634 2.21 20.01 40.25
C ASN A 634 0.99 19.56 41.06
N GLU A 635 0.77 20.15 42.23
CA GLU A 635 -0.32 19.85 43.14
C GLU A 635 -1.05 21.10 43.52
N ALA A 636 -2.34 21.00 43.76
CA ALA A 636 -3.12 22.12 44.25
C ALA A 636 -2.77 22.40 45.71
N ALA A 637 -2.70 23.67 46.06
CA ALA A 637 -2.61 24.08 47.47
C ALA A 637 -3.92 23.74 48.22
N ALA A 638 -3.90 23.91 49.53
CA ALA A 638 -5.05 23.58 50.41
C ALA A 638 -6.37 24.29 50.01
N ASP A 639 -6.28 25.41 49.30
CA ASP A 639 -7.41 26.18 48.76
C ASP A 639 -7.87 25.70 47.36
N GLY A 640 -7.31 24.60 46.86
CA GLY A 640 -7.65 24.03 45.57
C GLY A 640 -7.05 24.77 44.35
N ASN A 641 -6.15 25.73 44.55
CA ASN A 641 -5.52 26.51 43.48
C ASN A 641 -4.09 26.08 43.21
N TRP A 642 -3.59 26.30 42.01
CA TRP A 642 -2.19 26.09 41.63
C TRP A 642 -1.43 27.41 41.64
N TYR A 643 -0.26 27.41 42.29
CA TYR A 643 0.57 28.58 42.45
C TYR A 643 1.94 28.40 41.79
N TYR A 644 2.50 29.51 41.36
CA TYR A 644 3.92 29.60 40.93
C TYR A 644 4.77 29.94 42.16
N TYR A 645 5.85 29.22 42.31
CA TYR A 645 6.79 29.40 43.44
C TYR A 645 8.13 29.92 42.92
N THR A 646 8.79 30.72 43.71
CA THR A 646 10.19 31.09 43.57
C THR A 646 10.86 30.81 44.91
N ASP A 647 11.93 30.00 44.88
CA ASP A 647 12.65 29.57 46.11
C ASP A 647 11.72 29.07 47.22
N GLY A 648 10.74 28.20 46.87
CA GLY A 648 9.79 27.61 47.81
C GLY A 648 8.68 28.53 48.32
N LYS A 649 8.61 29.76 47.89
CA LYS A 649 7.60 30.75 48.27
C LYS A 649 6.71 31.10 47.09
N ILE A 650 5.39 31.25 47.32
CA ILE A 650 4.47 31.71 46.29
C ILE A 650 4.94 33.09 45.78
N ASP A 651 5.23 33.18 44.50
CA ASP A 651 5.65 34.41 43.83
C ASP A 651 4.42 35.13 43.26
N THR A 652 3.85 36.00 44.07
CA THR A 652 2.67 36.80 43.69
C THR A 652 2.93 37.81 42.57
N ASN A 653 4.17 38.03 42.19
CA ASN A 653 4.53 38.92 41.08
C ASN A 653 4.66 38.19 39.76
N HIS A 654 4.74 36.87 39.78
CA HIS A 654 4.89 36.09 38.56
C HIS A 654 3.61 36.08 37.72
N THR A 655 3.77 36.43 36.46
CA THR A 655 2.69 36.42 35.47
C THR A 655 3.22 35.90 34.12
N GLY A 656 2.70 34.79 33.64
CA GLY A 656 3.22 34.12 32.44
C GLY A 656 2.32 33.01 31.91
N VAL A 657 2.89 32.20 31.04
CA VAL A 657 2.34 30.89 30.66
C VAL A 657 3.39 29.86 31.04
N ASP A 658 3.10 29.08 32.04
CA ASP A 658 4.01 28.16 32.68
C ASP A 658 3.50 26.74 32.61
N GLN A 659 4.43 25.78 32.68
CA GLN A 659 4.14 24.36 32.58
C GLN A 659 4.20 23.67 33.93
N ASN A 660 3.27 22.74 34.15
CA ASN A 660 3.38 21.70 35.16
C ASN A 660 3.06 20.31 34.54
N LYS A 661 3.01 19.27 35.34
CA LYS A 661 2.74 17.88 34.85
C LYS A 661 1.41 17.70 34.14
N TYR A 662 0.46 18.63 34.29
CA TYR A 662 -0.86 18.53 33.69
C TYR A 662 -1.02 19.35 32.40
N GLY A 663 -0.07 20.23 32.07
CA GLY A 663 -0.13 21.06 30.90
C GLY A 663 0.50 22.44 31.06
N TRP A 664 0.16 23.34 30.15
CA TRP A 664 0.61 24.73 30.14
C TRP A 664 -0.54 25.63 30.54
N TRP A 665 -0.29 26.48 31.53
CA TRP A 665 -1.32 27.25 32.21
C TRP A 665 -0.99 28.73 32.25
N ARG A 666 -2.02 29.54 32.10
CA ARG A 666 -1.89 30.98 32.33
C ARG A 666 -1.81 31.26 33.84
N VAL A 667 -0.68 31.78 34.29
CA VAL A 667 -0.44 32.27 35.65
C VAL A 667 -0.58 33.78 35.67
N GLU A 668 -1.30 34.30 36.64
CA GLU A 668 -1.48 35.73 36.90
C GLU A 668 -1.31 35.99 38.39
N ASN A 669 -0.39 36.90 38.71
CA ASN A 669 -0.05 37.24 40.10
C ASN A 669 0.24 36.00 40.96
N GLY A 670 1.03 35.08 40.40
CA GLY A 670 1.46 33.84 41.04
C GLY A 670 0.42 32.72 41.12
N LYS A 671 -0.76 32.88 40.54
CA LYS A 671 -1.86 31.91 40.62
C LYS A 671 -2.37 31.54 39.22
N VAL A 672 -2.69 30.29 39.03
CA VAL A 672 -3.31 29.84 37.74
C VAL A 672 -4.69 30.47 37.60
N ASN A 673 -4.90 31.16 36.48
CA ASN A 673 -6.18 31.73 36.13
C ASN A 673 -6.94 30.75 35.19
N PHE A 674 -7.73 29.85 35.75
CA PHE A 674 -8.54 28.88 35.00
C PHE A 674 -9.67 29.51 34.16
N LYS A 675 -9.79 30.85 34.13
CA LYS A 675 -10.76 31.56 33.30
C LYS A 675 -10.10 32.38 32.19
N ALA A 676 -8.78 32.34 32.09
CA ALA A 676 -8.06 33.15 31.13
C ALA A 676 -8.37 32.73 29.66
N GLN A 677 -8.81 33.72 28.87
CA GLN A 677 -9.20 33.57 27.49
C GLN A 677 -8.42 34.54 26.61
N GLY A 678 -7.18 34.28 26.29
CA GLY A 678 -6.37 35.22 25.55
C GLY A 678 -5.20 34.61 24.80
N ILE A 679 -4.37 35.48 24.26
CA ILE A 679 -3.04 35.10 23.75
C ILE A 679 -2.01 35.72 24.68
N TYR A 680 -1.16 34.92 25.27
CA TYR A 680 -0.15 35.31 26.23
C TYR A 680 1.22 34.83 25.79
N GLN A 681 2.26 35.52 26.18
CA GLN A 681 3.65 35.23 25.81
C GLN A 681 4.39 34.46 26.91
N ASN A 682 5.25 33.51 26.47
CA ASN A 682 6.34 33.00 27.29
C ASN A 682 7.62 32.89 26.43
N GLN A 683 8.67 32.30 26.96
CA GLN A 683 9.95 32.13 26.26
C GLN A 683 9.87 31.32 24.96
N TYR A 684 8.83 30.47 24.78
CA TYR A 684 8.66 29.61 23.61
C TYR A 684 7.73 30.22 22.55
N GLY A 685 7.11 31.37 22.84
CA GLY A 685 6.24 32.06 21.87
C GLY A 685 4.98 32.64 22.49
N TRP A 686 4.00 32.96 21.63
CA TRP A 686 2.71 33.49 22.01
C TRP A 686 1.67 32.38 21.91
N TRP A 687 0.90 32.14 22.96
CA TRP A 687 0.03 31.00 23.12
C TRP A 687 -1.40 31.42 23.41
N LYS A 688 -2.38 30.85 22.66
CA LYS A 688 -3.79 31.00 22.95
C LYS A 688 -4.15 30.05 24.10
N THR A 689 -4.71 30.63 25.16
CA THR A 689 -5.28 29.87 26.28
C THR A 689 -6.79 29.89 26.21
N THR A 690 -7.40 28.77 26.57
CA THR A 690 -8.83 28.55 26.74
C THR A 690 -9.03 27.97 28.13
N ASP A 691 -9.85 28.65 28.94
CA ASP A 691 -10.04 28.32 30.38
C ASP A 691 -8.71 28.14 31.12
N GLY A 692 -7.78 29.06 30.83
CA GLY A 692 -6.46 29.10 31.45
C GLY A 692 -5.43 28.13 30.87
N GLU A 693 -5.82 27.15 30.09
CA GLU A 693 -4.95 26.13 29.52
C GLU A 693 -4.55 26.42 28.06
N VAL A 694 -3.32 26.09 27.69
CA VAL A 694 -2.91 25.96 26.28
C VAL A 694 -3.31 24.58 25.79
N THR A 695 -4.42 24.47 25.10
CA THR A 695 -5.00 23.17 24.68
C THR A 695 -4.27 22.51 23.51
N PHE A 696 -3.39 23.23 22.82
CA PHE A 696 -2.73 22.82 21.57
C PHE A 696 -3.70 22.45 20.42
N LYS A 697 -4.97 22.89 20.51
CA LYS A 697 -6.02 22.59 19.52
C LYS A 697 -6.55 23.82 18.80
N GLU A 698 -6.16 25.03 19.23
CA GLU A 698 -6.72 26.28 18.73
C GLU A 698 -6.11 26.65 17.37
N ASN A 699 -6.93 26.70 16.33
CA ASN A 699 -6.51 26.89 14.94
C ASN A 699 -7.23 28.05 14.21
N SER A 700 -7.61 29.12 14.91
CA SER A 700 -8.34 30.24 14.35
C SER A 700 -7.58 31.57 14.52
N ILE A 701 -8.27 32.69 14.28
CA ILE A 701 -7.77 34.04 14.58
C ILE A 701 -8.33 34.48 15.92
N TYR A 702 -7.46 34.83 16.83
CA TYR A 702 -7.77 35.29 18.17
C TYR A 702 -7.21 36.68 18.42
N GLN A 703 -7.74 37.39 19.42
CA GLN A 703 -7.35 38.75 19.75
C GLN A 703 -6.59 38.80 21.08
N ASN A 704 -5.59 39.68 21.14
CA ASN A 704 -5.00 40.19 22.37
C ASN A 704 -4.84 41.73 22.27
N GLU A 705 -4.20 42.33 23.23
CA GLU A 705 -3.93 43.78 23.26
C GLU A 705 -3.11 44.31 22.07
N PHE A 706 -2.28 43.43 21.43
CA PHE A 706 -1.45 43.79 20.29
C PHE A 706 -2.15 43.59 18.94
N GLY A 707 -3.36 43.04 18.93
CA GLY A 707 -4.14 42.82 17.70
C GLY A 707 -4.77 41.44 17.54
N TRP A 708 -5.13 41.13 16.31
CA TRP A 708 -5.71 39.84 15.93
C TRP A 708 -4.66 38.97 15.26
N TRP A 709 -4.48 37.73 15.74
CA TRP A 709 -3.41 36.84 15.37
C TRP A 709 -3.92 35.47 14.95
N LYS A 710 -3.40 34.94 13.86
CA LYS A 710 -3.64 33.57 13.48
C LYS A 710 -2.86 32.63 14.39
N CYS A 711 -3.56 31.75 15.07
CA CYS A 711 -2.96 30.65 15.82
C CYS A 711 -3.06 29.34 15.03
N LYS A 712 -2.02 28.53 15.14
CA LYS A 712 -1.93 27.14 14.73
C LYS A 712 -1.51 26.32 15.94
N ASP A 713 -2.33 25.29 16.27
CA ASP A 713 -2.10 24.42 17.43
C ASP A 713 -1.86 25.26 18.72
N SER A 714 -2.72 26.24 18.94
CA SER A 714 -2.70 27.23 20.02
C SER A 714 -1.52 28.20 19.99
N LYS A 715 -0.51 28.05 19.13
CA LYS A 715 0.62 28.96 18.99
C LYS A 715 0.36 30.01 17.92
N VAL A 716 0.73 31.27 18.15
CA VAL A 716 0.66 32.30 17.11
C VAL A 716 1.63 31.95 15.99
N ASP A 717 1.07 31.82 14.79
CA ASP A 717 1.82 31.56 13.57
C ASP A 717 2.19 32.88 12.87
N PHE A 718 3.35 33.43 13.20
CA PHE A 718 3.85 34.66 12.60
C PHE A 718 4.16 34.57 11.10
N ASN A 719 4.13 33.35 10.51
CA ASN A 719 4.34 33.15 9.08
C ASN A 719 3.02 33.07 8.29
N ALA A 720 1.88 33.15 8.97
CA ALA A 720 0.58 33.03 8.31
C ALA A 720 0.30 34.20 7.35
N GLN A 721 0.18 33.91 6.04
CA GLN A 721 0.04 34.89 4.95
C GLN A 721 -1.22 34.68 4.11
N SER A 722 -2.27 34.06 4.62
CA SER A 722 -3.44 33.69 3.85
C SER A 722 -4.73 34.34 4.42
N ILE A 723 -5.87 33.89 3.92
CA ILE A 723 -7.19 34.24 4.47
C ILE A 723 -7.64 33.10 5.38
N TYR A 724 -7.93 33.44 6.62
CA TYR A 724 -8.41 32.50 7.64
C TYR A 724 -9.76 32.95 8.19
N GLN A 725 -10.53 32.01 8.72
CA GLN A 725 -11.85 32.28 9.29
C GLN A 725 -11.80 32.35 10.83
N ASN A 726 -12.60 33.23 11.39
CA ASN A 726 -13.03 33.19 12.79
C ASN A 726 -14.56 33.49 12.88
N LYS A 727 -15.08 33.58 14.10
CA LYS A 727 -16.53 33.85 14.32
C LYS A 727 -17.02 35.20 13.76
N TYR A 728 -16.12 36.14 13.44
CA TYR A 728 -16.44 37.47 12.92
C TYR A 728 -16.29 37.58 11.40
N GLY A 729 -15.83 36.55 10.72
CA GLY A 729 -15.67 36.48 9.26
C GLY A 729 -14.36 35.89 8.79
N TRP A 730 -14.04 36.16 7.53
CA TRP A 730 -12.82 35.72 6.88
C TRP A 730 -11.84 36.89 6.78
N TRP A 731 -10.60 36.71 7.23
CA TRP A 731 -9.63 37.75 7.40
C TRP A 731 -8.29 37.41 6.75
N LYS A 732 -7.76 38.35 5.97
CA LYS A 732 -6.41 38.28 5.44
C LYS A 732 -5.42 38.59 6.57
N THR A 733 -4.47 37.68 6.75
CA THR A 733 -3.34 37.89 7.67
C THR A 733 -2.05 38.15 6.91
N THR A 734 -1.21 39.02 7.47
CA THR A 734 0.12 39.29 6.99
C THR A 734 1.06 39.15 8.20
N ASN A 735 2.08 38.29 8.08
CA ASN A 735 2.95 37.92 9.20
C ASN A 735 2.16 37.51 10.46
N GLY A 736 1.17 36.65 10.25
CA GLY A 736 0.30 36.13 11.31
C GLY A 736 -0.76 37.11 11.84
N LYS A 737 -0.71 38.42 11.52
CA LYS A 737 -1.57 39.46 12.05
C LYS A 737 -2.62 39.92 11.05
N VAL A 738 -3.83 40.19 11.51
CA VAL A 738 -4.82 40.96 10.76
C VAL A 738 -4.48 42.43 10.88
N THR A 739 -4.04 43.05 9.80
CA THR A 739 -3.57 44.46 9.81
C THR A 739 -4.68 45.48 9.75
N PHE A 740 -5.90 45.07 9.33
CA PHE A 740 -7.05 45.91 8.99
C PHE A 740 -6.80 46.93 7.87
N LYS A 741 -5.75 46.72 7.07
CA LYS A 741 -5.31 47.65 6.02
C LYS A 741 -5.25 46.99 4.63
N GLU A 742 -5.33 45.67 4.56
CA GLU A 742 -5.18 44.94 3.32
C GLU A 742 -6.42 45.13 2.42
N ASN A 743 -6.18 45.53 1.20
CA ASN A 743 -7.22 45.69 0.16
C ASN A 743 -6.75 45.04 -1.14
N GLY A 744 -7.55 44.19 -1.73
CA GLY A 744 -7.18 43.54 -2.98
C GLY A 744 -7.82 42.18 -3.20
N LEU A 745 -7.20 41.38 -4.08
CA LEU A 745 -7.55 39.99 -4.33
C LEU A 745 -6.52 39.09 -3.69
N PHE A 746 -6.96 38.25 -2.78
CA PHE A 746 -6.09 37.30 -2.09
C PHE A 746 -6.65 35.89 -2.21
N LYS A 747 -5.75 34.90 -2.29
CA LYS A 747 -6.10 33.49 -2.48
C LYS A 747 -5.99 32.71 -1.17
N ASN A 748 -6.91 31.77 -0.98
CA ASN A 748 -6.80 30.67 -0.03
C ASN A 748 -7.20 29.35 -0.69
N GLN A 749 -7.28 28.28 0.06
CA GLN A 749 -7.69 26.95 -0.44
C GLN A 749 -9.09 26.91 -1.10
N TYR A 750 -9.96 27.85 -0.79
CA TYR A 750 -11.34 27.92 -1.31
C TYR A 750 -11.49 28.84 -2.52
N GLY A 751 -10.43 29.55 -2.93
CA GLY A 751 -10.44 30.43 -4.09
C GLY A 751 -9.77 31.77 -3.87
N THR A 752 -10.00 32.70 -4.81
CA THR A 752 -9.51 34.09 -4.72
C THR A 752 -10.66 34.99 -4.32
N TRP A 753 -10.42 35.84 -3.33
CA TRP A 753 -11.44 36.65 -2.65
C TRP A 753 -11.13 38.13 -2.68
N LYS A 754 -12.16 38.94 -2.81
CA LYS A 754 -12.08 40.40 -2.64
C LYS A 754 -12.02 40.72 -1.13
N VAL A 755 -10.91 41.28 -0.74
CA VAL A 755 -10.63 41.68 0.64
C VAL A 755 -10.65 43.21 0.71
N GLU A 756 -11.26 43.74 1.74
CA GLU A 756 -11.33 45.16 2.10
C GLU A 756 -11.05 45.32 3.59
N ASN A 757 -10.11 46.20 3.95
CA ASN A 757 -9.64 46.37 5.30
C ASN A 757 -9.33 45.03 6.00
N SER A 758 -8.62 44.18 5.30
CA SER A 758 -8.25 42.82 5.68
C SER A 758 -9.44 41.85 5.84
N LYS A 759 -10.69 42.22 5.59
CA LYS A 759 -11.86 41.35 5.67
C LYS A 759 -12.37 40.97 4.28
N VAL A 760 -12.76 39.71 4.10
CA VAL A 760 -13.41 39.29 2.85
C VAL A 760 -14.77 39.98 2.77
N ASN A 761 -14.99 40.70 1.67
CA ASN A 761 -16.29 41.36 1.40
C ASN A 761 -17.18 40.41 0.56
N PHE A 762 -17.98 39.58 1.24
CA PHE A 762 -18.89 38.65 0.58
C PHE A 762 -20.04 39.34 -0.15
N ASN A 763 -20.30 40.63 0.12
CA ASN A 763 -21.36 41.37 -0.57
C ASN A 763 -20.87 41.99 -1.89
N PHE A 764 -19.57 41.96 -2.16
CA PHE A 764 -19.05 42.58 -3.36
C PHE A 764 -19.40 41.77 -4.61
N ASN A 765 -20.08 42.40 -5.56
CA ASN A 765 -20.42 41.88 -6.88
C ASN A 765 -20.04 42.92 -7.93
N GLY A 766 -19.23 42.53 -8.91
CA GLY A 766 -18.75 43.42 -9.94
C GLY A 766 -17.38 43.09 -10.49
N LYS A 767 -16.77 44.04 -11.19
CA LYS A 767 -15.37 43.89 -11.70
C LYS A 767 -14.39 44.59 -10.78
N TYR A 768 -13.29 43.93 -10.48
CA TYR A 768 -12.16 44.50 -9.74
C TYR A 768 -10.84 43.92 -10.27
N GLN A 769 -9.89 44.80 -10.61
CA GLN A 769 -8.59 44.43 -11.22
C GLN A 769 -8.75 43.48 -12.44
N GLY A 770 -9.74 43.78 -13.31
CA GLY A 770 -10.00 43.01 -14.53
C GLY A 770 -10.69 41.65 -14.33
N LYS A 771 -10.96 41.26 -13.08
CA LYS A 771 -11.63 39.99 -12.76
C LYS A 771 -13.09 40.22 -12.36
N THR A 772 -13.94 39.29 -12.74
CA THR A 772 -15.35 39.27 -12.31
C THR A 772 -15.44 38.63 -10.92
N ILE A 773 -16.17 39.27 -10.04
CA ILE A 773 -16.37 38.83 -8.65
C ILE A 773 -17.87 38.68 -8.39
N LYS A 774 -18.22 37.54 -7.81
CA LYS A 774 -19.56 37.25 -7.34
C LYS A 774 -19.54 36.84 -5.88
N ASN A 775 -20.31 37.48 -5.03
CA ASN A 775 -20.33 37.24 -3.57
C ASN A 775 -18.93 37.22 -2.98
N GLY A 776 -18.11 38.21 -3.34
CA GLY A 776 -16.75 38.37 -2.87
C GLY A 776 -15.72 37.40 -3.48
N LYS A 777 -16.10 36.40 -4.27
CA LYS A 777 -15.22 35.40 -4.89
C LYS A 777 -15.00 35.71 -6.36
N VAL A 778 -13.78 35.58 -6.84
CA VAL A 778 -13.44 35.61 -8.27
C VAL A 778 -14.04 34.38 -8.94
N VAL A 779 -14.82 34.60 -9.99
CA VAL A 779 -15.51 33.58 -10.80
C VAL A 779 -14.90 33.51 -12.19
#